data_335831f6a92ac15b10d8f68bfc62e3ac
#
_entry.id   335831f6a92ac15b10d8f68bfc62e3ac
#
_cell.length_a   1.000
_cell.length_b   1.000
_cell.length_c   1.000
_cell.angle_alpha   90.00
_cell.angle_beta   90.00
_cell.angle_gamma   90.00
#
_symmetry.space_group_name_H-M   'P 1'
#
loop_
_entity.id
_entity.type
_entity.pdbx_description
1 polymer ?
#
loop_
_entity_poly.entity_id
_entity_poly.type
_entity_poly.pdbx_seq_one_letter_code
_entity_poly.pdbx_strand_id
1 'polypeptide(L)'
;MMHRKCIRNLATALAALMWAACGDPQPAAQLPSPDAPARTKELRSPDGKLEVRVSDEGGRLRYEVNYDGEAVVFPSRLGLLFRKHFGFDEGMAIAGATRRSGNSTWELPWGERRNVRDHHNELLIEARNGASGEILRIRFRAFDDGVGFRYELPKRSGGRMDIVKELTEFALPRTETRAWWIPSDRHNRYEYLYRTSGLDEMDRVHTPSTFRLQNGIHLSIHEAALVDYSAMSLLHERPGVFRAALRPWSDGVLVKAEPPFVTPWRTLQISPDAVGLINSDLILNLNEPNQLGDVSWVKPAKYVGIWWAMHIRDRTWGRDGVHGASTEEVLRYMDFAAEHGFAGVLVEGWNLGWDGDWYSNGEIFSFTESYPDFDIARIAAYGREKGVELIGHHETSGHITNYERQMEAAFQLYKDMGVTMVKTGYVADAGELKWIDEKGIPRFEYHDSQFMVRHHLKVVQAAARYGISVNPHEPVKDTGLRRTWPNWVTREGARGQEYNAWGSPPNSPEHTAILPWTRMLSGPMDFTPGIFDLRPNERPPVREDMPRNNRGDIVPTTLAKQLSLYVVIHSPLQMAADLPENYEKRPNALQFIRDVPADWEQSIALAGEIGDYIAIARQERGGPNWFLGALTDENARKIEINLSFLDADARYLAEIYHDGANAHWRSNPYSIRFDRLQVRANNILPLQLAPGGGAAVRFVRQ
;
A
#
# COMPACT_ATOMS: atom_id res chain seq x y z
N MET A 1 -85.80 -13.95 31.84
CA MET A 1 -86.18 -15.04 32.72
C MET A 1 -85.08 -16.06 32.80
N MET A 2 -84.59 -16.21 34.07
CA MET A 2 -83.93 -17.43 34.58
C MET A 2 -82.75 -18.00 33.77
N HIS A 3 -81.52 -18.23 34.26
CA HIS A 3 -81.10 -18.57 35.65
C HIS A 3 -79.70 -18.19 35.91
N ARG A 4 -79.45 -17.54 37.02
CA ARG A 4 -78.13 -17.48 37.74
C ARG A 4 -77.96 -18.82 38.47
N LYS A 5 -76.86 -19.46 38.42
CA LYS A 5 -76.08 -20.08 39.52
C LYS A 5 -75.11 -21.12 39.01
N CYS A 6 -73.95 -21.14 39.70
CA CYS A 6 -72.87 -22.11 39.60
C CYS A 6 -71.66 -21.64 38.77
N ILE A 7 -70.81 -20.84 39.33
CA ILE A 7 -69.32 -20.92 39.27
C ILE A 7 -68.75 -20.20 40.53
N ARG A 8 -68.67 -20.92 41.59
CA ARG A 8 -67.82 -20.63 42.75
C ARG A 8 -67.26 -21.98 43.13
N ASN A 9 -65.93 -22.15 42.79
CA ASN A 9 -64.92 -23.07 43.33
C ASN A 9 -64.06 -23.66 42.23
N LEU A 10 -63.20 -22.75 41.63
CA LEU A 10 -62.00 -23.17 40.86
C LEU A 10 -60.96 -22.03 40.80
N ALA A 11 -60.81 -21.28 41.89
CA ALA A 11 -59.89 -20.14 41.97
C ALA A 11 -58.87 -20.25 43.10
N THR A 12 -58.58 -21.46 43.61
CA THR A 12 -57.62 -21.64 44.72
C THR A 12 -56.56 -22.73 44.50
N ALA A 13 -56.40 -23.24 43.24
CA ALA A 13 -55.38 -24.25 42.95
C ALA A 13 -54.38 -23.86 41.86
N LEU A 14 -54.41 -22.62 41.34
CA LEU A 14 -53.44 -22.14 40.31
C LEU A 14 -52.51 -21.04 40.80
N ALA A 15 -52.51 -20.66 42.08
CA ALA A 15 -51.66 -19.61 42.64
C ALA A 15 -50.36 -20.13 43.30
N ALA A 16 -50.10 -21.44 43.29
CA ALA A 16 -48.94 -22.05 43.96
C ALA A 16 -47.86 -22.62 43.00
N LEU A 17 -48.01 -22.45 41.67
CA LEU A 17 -47.05 -22.96 40.69
C LEU A 17 -46.39 -21.90 39.79
N MET A 18 -46.53 -20.60 40.06
CA MET A 18 -45.88 -19.49 39.34
C MET A 18 -44.82 -18.69 40.15
N TRP A 19 -44.26 -19.25 41.22
CA TRP A 19 -43.26 -18.58 42.05
C TRP A 19 -41.93 -19.31 42.10
N ALA A 20 -41.55 -20.11 41.08
CA ALA A 20 -40.27 -20.80 41.03
C ALA A 20 -39.49 -20.55 39.74
N ALA A 21 -39.66 -19.40 39.05
CA ALA A 21 -38.88 -19.03 37.85
C ALA A 21 -38.61 -17.52 37.75
N CYS A 22 -38.52 -16.80 38.88
CA CYS A 22 -37.82 -15.52 38.92
C CYS A 22 -36.41 -15.80 39.47
N GLY A 23 -35.48 -16.12 38.57
CA GLY A 23 -34.08 -15.99 38.90
C GLY A 23 -33.78 -14.53 39.33
N ASP A 24 -33.09 -14.35 40.43
CA ASP A 24 -32.65 -13.06 40.89
C ASP A 24 -32.05 -12.24 39.74
N PRO A 25 -32.44 -10.99 39.54
CA PRO A 25 -31.75 -10.12 38.58
C PRO A 25 -30.30 -10.04 39.03
N GLN A 26 -29.37 -10.54 38.19
CA GLN A 26 -27.97 -10.29 38.44
C GLN A 26 -27.79 -8.79 38.71
N PRO A 27 -27.10 -8.38 39.77
CA PRO A 27 -26.90 -6.99 40.08
C PRO A 27 -26.26 -6.31 38.86
N ALA A 28 -26.84 -5.24 38.37
CA ALA A 28 -26.26 -4.40 37.35
C ALA A 28 -24.82 -4.08 37.78
N ALA A 29 -23.84 -4.40 36.91
CA ALA A 29 -22.43 -4.15 37.21
C ALA A 29 -22.30 -2.66 37.57
N GLN A 30 -21.95 -2.36 38.82
CA GLN A 30 -21.72 -0.99 39.27
C GLN A 30 -20.61 -0.40 38.40
N LEU A 31 -20.85 0.79 37.87
CA LEU A 31 -19.81 1.60 37.24
C LEU A 31 -18.61 1.67 38.22
N PRO A 32 -17.38 1.40 37.75
CA PRO A 32 -16.22 1.60 38.61
C PRO A 32 -16.22 3.06 39.07
N SER A 33 -16.03 3.27 40.39
CA SER A 33 -15.82 4.60 40.93
C SER A 33 -14.69 5.28 40.15
N PRO A 34 -14.76 6.58 39.86
CA PRO A 34 -13.65 7.35 39.30
C PRO A 34 -12.33 7.18 40.08
N ASP A 35 -12.43 6.85 41.36
CA ASP A 35 -11.32 6.60 42.27
C ASP A 35 -10.90 5.14 42.39
N ALA A 36 -11.51 4.22 41.61
CA ALA A 36 -11.09 2.84 41.61
C ALA A 36 -9.70 2.72 40.94
N PRO A 37 -8.77 1.89 41.50
CA PRO A 37 -7.44 1.72 40.93
C PRO A 37 -7.56 1.17 39.49
N ALA A 38 -6.83 1.79 38.56
CA ALA A 38 -6.80 1.39 37.16
C ALA A 38 -6.37 -0.08 37.01
N ARG A 39 -7.13 -0.84 36.19
CA ARG A 39 -6.72 -2.20 35.82
C ARG A 39 -5.76 -2.09 34.65
N THR A 40 -4.55 -2.62 34.84
CA THR A 40 -3.52 -2.63 33.80
C THR A 40 -3.26 -4.06 33.32
N LYS A 41 -3.07 -4.22 32.01
CA LYS A 41 -2.63 -5.44 31.36
C LYS A 41 -1.40 -5.16 30.52
N GLU A 42 -0.44 -6.07 30.54
CA GLU A 42 0.83 -5.92 29.82
C GLU A 42 0.97 -7.02 28.78
N LEU A 43 1.66 -6.70 27.69
CA LEU A 43 2.07 -7.62 26.64
C LEU A 43 3.50 -7.28 26.24
N ARG A 44 4.36 -8.27 26.04
CA ARG A 44 5.74 -8.10 25.56
C ARG A 44 5.93 -8.84 24.25
N SER A 45 6.84 -8.31 23.40
CA SER A 45 7.36 -9.03 22.23
C SER A 45 8.06 -10.34 22.66
N PRO A 46 8.27 -11.29 21.72
CA PRO A 46 8.99 -12.53 22.03
C PRO A 46 10.42 -12.30 22.54
N ASP A 47 11.14 -11.29 22.02
CA ASP A 47 12.48 -10.89 22.49
C ASP A 47 12.47 -10.04 23.77
N GLY A 48 11.27 -9.62 24.23
CA GLY A 48 11.05 -8.86 25.46
C GLY A 48 11.33 -7.35 25.37
N LYS A 49 11.78 -6.82 24.23
CA LYS A 49 12.13 -5.40 24.09
C LYS A 49 10.93 -4.48 23.93
N LEU A 50 9.90 -4.92 23.19
CA LEU A 50 8.66 -4.17 23.09
C LEU A 50 7.72 -4.52 24.25
N GLU A 51 7.19 -3.51 24.92
CA GLU A 51 6.20 -3.62 25.98
C GLU A 51 5.00 -2.74 25.67
N VAL A 52 3.82 -3.35 25.67
CA VAL A 52 2.52 -2.66 25.54
C VAL A 52 1.81 -2.75 26.88
N ARG A 53 1.36 -1.61 27.41
CA ARG A 53 0.48 -1.55 28.58
C ARG A 53 -0.86 -1.00 28.20
N VAL A 54 -1.93 -1.64 28.67
CA VAL A 54 -3.31 -1.20 28.42
C VAL A 54 -4.02 -1.04 29.74
N SER A 55 -4.68 0.10 29.95
CA SER A 55 -5.37 0.45 31.19
C SER A 55 -6.78 0.99 30.96
N ASP A 56 -7.62 0.96 32.05
CA ASP A 56 -8.96 1.55 32.10
C ASP A 56 -9.04 2.76 33.03
N GLU A 57 -7.96 3.51 33.14
CA GLU A 57 -7.82 4.66 34.03
C GLU A 57 -8.93 5.69 33.85
N GLY A 58 -9.61 6.04 34.95
CA GLY A 58 -10.73 7.00 34.95
C GLY A 58 -11.90 6.58 34.06
N GLY A 59 -12.10 5.26 33.84
CA GLY A 59 -13.15 4.75 32.95
C GLY A 59 -12.87 4.94 31.46
N ARG A 60 -11.64 5.21 31.07
CA ARG A 60 -11.21 5.38 29.68
C ARG A 60 -10.12 4.39 29.33
N LEU A 61 -10.28 3.71 28.21
CA LEU A 61 -9.26 2.77 27.73
C LEU A 61 -8.08 3.57 27.14
N ARG A 62 -6.87 3.20 27.56
CA ARG A 62 -5.60 3.77 27.08
C ARG A 62 -4.59 2.66 26.82
N TYR A 63 -3.62 2.95 25.97
CA TYR A 63 -2.45 2.12 25.76
C TYR A 63 -1.20 2.98 25.71
N GLU A 64 -0.06 2.39 26.02
CA GLU A 64 1.27 2.95 25.84
C GLU A 64 2.22 1.89 25.30
N VAL A 65 3.30 2.30 24.64
CA VAL A 65 4.30 1.39 24.08
C VAL A 65 5.70 1.87 24.44
N ASN A 66 6.49 0.96 24.99
CA ASN A 66 7.91 1.16 25.26
C ASN A 66 8.75 0.22 24.41
N TYR A 67 9.95 0.65 24.02
CA TYR A 67 10.96 -0.15 23.36
C TYR A 67 12.27 -0.07 24.14
N ASP A 68 12.77 -1.21 24.61
CA ASP A 68 13.99 -1.35 25.44
C ASP A 68 13.99 -0.40 26.66
N GLY A 69 12.80 -0.22 27.28
CA GLY A 69 12.59 0.65 28.43
C GLY A 69 12.30 2.11 28.11
N GLU A 70 12.48 2.55 26.85
CA GLU A 70 12.22 3.91 26.40
C GLU A 70 10.80 4.08 25.86
N ALA A 71 10.12 5.18 26.23
CA ALA A 71 8.76 5.44 25.76
C ALA A 71 8.74 5.82 24.27
N VAL A 72 7.99 5.07 23.47
CA VAL A 72 7.77 5.31 22.03
C VAL A 72 6.39 5.93 21.81
N VAL A 73 5.37 5.42 22.50
CA VAL A 73 4.01 5.99 22.50
C VAL A 73 3.58 6.19 23.94
N PHE A 74 3.31 7.44 24.32
CA PHE A 74 2.77 7.81 25.62
C PHE A 74 1.31 7.37 25.77
N PRO A 75 0.72 7.40 26.99
CA PRO A 75 -0.67 7.00 27.23
C PRO A 75 -1.63 7.63 26.21
N SER A 76 -2.15 6.82 25.33
CA SER A 76 -2.95 7.16 24.16
C SER A 76 -4.34 6.55 24.27
N ARG A 77 -5.37 7.29 23.90
CA ARG A 77 -6.77 6.90 24.02
C ARG A 77 -7.15 5.83 23.02
N LEU A 78 -8.06 4.94 23.43
CA LEU A 78 -8.72 3.95 22.59
C LEU A 78 -10.25 4.14 22.63
N GLY A 79 -10.96 3.73 21.58
CA GLY A 79 -12.41 3.71 21.58
C GLY A 79 -13.07 4.11 20.26
N LEU A 80 -14.38 3.97 20.20
CA LEU A 80 -15.23 4.25 19.03
C LEU A 80 -16.50 4.98 19.45
N LEU A 81 -16.97 5.94 18.65
CA LEU A 81 -18.27 6.59 18.81
C LEU A 81 -19.21 6.22 17.66
N PHE A 82 -20.47 6.03 17.98
CA PHE A 82 -21.51 5.60 17.05
C PHE A 82 -22.63 6.63 16.93
N ARG A 83 -23.30 6.68 15.78
CA ARG A 83 -24.36 7.68 15.51
C ARG A 83 -25.58 7.54 16.42
N LYS A 84 -25.97 6.32 16.80
CA LYS A 84 -27.22 6.03 17.54
C LYS A 84 -27.05 5.08 18.72
N HIS A 85 -25.81 4.84 19.14
CA HIS A 85 -25.50 3.90 20.22
C HIS A 85 -24.59 4.57 21.24
N PHE A 86 -24.47 3.97 22.42
CA PHE A 86 -23.43 4.36 23.38
C PHE A 86 -22.06 4.19 22.76
N GLY A 87 -21.16 5.14 23.00
CA GLY A 87 -19.77 5.05 22.62
C GLY A 87 -18.95 4.14 23.54
N PHE A 88 -17.79 3.76 23.06
CA PHE A 88 -16.75 3.15 23.89
C PHE A 88 -15.68 4.18 24.25
N ASP A 89 -16.13 5.32 24.79
CA ASP A 89 -15.31 6.48 25.11
C ASP A 89 -15.14 6.70 26.62
N GLU A 90 -16.19 6.43 27.39
CA GLU A 90 -16.21 6.62 28.84
C GLU A 90 -16.97 5.46 29.52
N GLY A 91 -16.77 5.32 30.85
CA GLY A 91 -17.39 4.26 31.62
C GLY A 91 -16.93 2.86 31.24
N MET A 92 -15.75 2.75 30.62
CA MET A 92 -15.17 1.48 30.21
C MET A 92 -14.37 0.84 31.35
N ALA A 93 -14.53 -0.46 31.52
CA ALA A 93 -13.75 -1.24 32.48
C ALA A 93 -13.25 -2.54 31.84
N ILE A 94 -11.99 -2.88 32.07
CA ILE A 94 -11.40 -4.16 31.64
C ILE A 94 -12.06 -5.29 32.44
N ALA A 95 -12.89 -6.09 31.79
CA ALA A 95 -13.60 -7.22 32.37
C ALA A 95 -12.78 -8.51 32.35
N GLY A 96 -11.92 -8.67 31.34
CA GLY A 96 -11.10 -9.87 31.16
C GLY A 96 -9.94 -9.65 30.19
N ALA A 97 -8.97 -10.59 30.25
CA ALA A 97 -7.85 -10.62 29.33
C ALA A 97 -7.43 -12.07 29.06
N THR A 98 -7.10 -12.38 27.81
CA THR A 98 -6.59 -13.69 27.38
C THR A 98 -5.28 -13.50 26.62
N ARG A 99 -4.30 -14.38 26.91
CA ARG A 99 -2.99 -14.37 26.24
C ARG A 99 -2.83 -15.59 25.36
N ARG A 100 -2.15 -15.39 24.24
CA ARG A 100 -1.71 -16.45 23.31
C ARG A 100 -0.33 -16.08 22.77
N SER A 101 0.30 -17.01 22.07
CA SER A 101 1.53 -16.79 21.30
C SER A 101 1.45 -17.56 19.99
N GLY A 102 2.10 -17.06 18.97
CA GLY A 102 2.28 -17.70 17.68
C GLY A 102 3.76 -17.76 17.31
N ASN A 103 4.18 -18.87 16.69
CA ASN A 103 5.53 -19.02 16.13
C ASN A 103 5.45 -19.98 14.94
N SER A 104 5.37 -19.44 13.74
CA SER A 104 5.27 -20.20 12.50
C SER A 104 6.02 -19.50 11.39
N THR A 105 6.29 -20.23 10.32
CA THR A 105 6.80 -19.67 9.06
C THR A 105 5.82 -20.03 7.96
N TRP A 106 5.53 -19.07 7.08
CA TRP A 106 4.65 -19.27 5.94
C TRP A 106 5.33 -18.75 4.66
N GLU A 107 4.88 -19.24 3.50
CA GLU A 107 5.44 -18.82 2.21
C GLU A 107 4.59 -17.75 1.56
N LEU A 108 5.26 -16.66 1.12
CA LEU A 108 4.69 -15.68 0.22
C LEU A 108 4.86 -16.21 -1.21
N PRO A 109 3.79 -16.35 -2.01
CA PRO A 109 3.88 -16.99 -3.33
C PRO A 109 4.77 -16.22 -4.32
N TRP A 110 4.89 -14.92 -4.15
CA TRP A 110 5.75 -13.99 -4.89
C TRP A 110 6.03 -12.75 -4.02
N GLY A 111 7.02 -11.95 -4.35
CA GLY A 111 7.26 -10.65 -3.73
C GLY A 111 8.67 -10.46 -3.20
N GLU A 112 8.80 -9.73 -2.11
CA GLU A 112 10.06 -9.30 -1.53
C GLU A 112 10.86 -10.43 -0.87
N ARG A 113 10.22 -11.55 -0.51
CA ARG A 113 10.85 -12.74 0.09
C ARG A 113 9.95 -13.96 -0.05
N ARG A 114 10.53 -15.15 0.06
CA ARG A 114 9.75 -16.40 0.08
C ARG A 114 9.20 -16.69 1.47
N ASN A 115 10.05 -16.73 2.45
CA ASN A 115 9.70 -17.15 3.80
C ASN A 115 9.45 -15.94 4.69
N VAL A 116 8.28 -15.91 5.33
CA VAL A 116 7.88 -14.89 6.29
C VAL A 116 7.67 -15.56 7.65
N ARG A 117 8.35 -15.06 8.69
CA ARG A 117 8.21 -15.58 10.04
C ARG A 117 7.13 -14.82 10.77
N ASP A 118 6.13 -15.54 11.28
CA ASP A 118 5.11 -15.05 12.19
C ASP A 118 5.45 -15.50 13.63
N HIS A 119 6.10 -14.61 14.38
CA HIS A 119 6.49 -14.85 15.78
C HIS A 119 6.01 -13.70 16.63
N HIS A 120 4.94 -13.94 17.41
CA HIS A 120 4.30 -12.90 18.21
C HIS A 120 3.72 -13.41 19.52
N ASN A 121 3.54 -12.50 20.46
CA ASN A 121 2.66 -12.68 21.61
C ASN A 121 1.37 -11.87 21.39
N GLU A 122 0.24 -12.42 21.85
CA GLU A 122 -1.10 -11.84 21.67
C GLU A 122 -1.78 -11.58 23.01
N LEU A 123 -2.44 -10.44 23.15
CA LEU A 123 -3.31 -10.08 24.26
C LEU A 123 -4.69 -9.67 23.72
N LEU A 124 -5.72 -10.42 24.08
CA LEU A 124 -7.10 -10.05 23.84
C LEU A 124 -7.69 -9.48 25.13
N ILE A 125 -8.08 -8.20 25.10
CA ILE A 125 -8.78 -7.52 26.18
C ILE A 125 -10.26 -7.52 25.89
N GLU A 126 -11.08 -7.87 26.89
CA GLU A 126 -12.51 -7.64 26.87
C GLU A 126 -12.82 -6.50 27.83
N ALA A 127 -13.33 -5.38 27.29
CA ALA A 127 -13.74 -4.21 28.05
C ALA A 127 -15.25 -4.05 27.95
N ARG A 128 -15.88 -3.70 29.06
CA ARG A 128 -17.34 -3.52 29.17
C ARG A 128 -17.66 -2.06 29.50
N ASN A 129 -18.64 -1.49 28.80
CA ASN A 129 -19.22 -0.21 29.18
C ASN A 129 -20.19 -0.42 30.33
N GLY A 130 -19.98 0.27 31.46
CA GLY A 130 -20.79 0.08 32.66
C GLY A 130 -22.22 0.58 32.54
N ALA A 131 -22.51 1.57 31.68
CA ALA A 131 -23.84 2.11 31.48
C ALA A 131 -24.68 1.28 30.52
N SER A 132 -24.11 0.86 29.38
CA SER A 132 -24.82 0.11 28.35
C SER A 132 -24.69 -1.41 28.47
N GLY A 133 -23.70 -1.89 29.22
CA GLY A 133 -23.33 -3.31 29.28
C GLY A 133 -22.65 -3.84 28.00
N GLU A 134 -22.50 -3.02 26.97
CA GLU A 134 -21.90 -3.38 25.70
C GLU A 134 -20.40 -3.72 25.85
N ILE A 135 -19.93 -4.62 25.00
CA ILE A 135 -18.57 -5.16 25.06
C ILE A 135 -17.80 -4.68 23.83
N LEU A 136 -16.59 -4.16 24.09
CA LEU A 136 -15.54 -3.93 23.10
C LEU A 136 -14.42 -4.91 23.38
N ARG A 137 -13.99 -5.64 22.38
CA ARG A 137 -12.75 -6.42 22.42
C ARG A 137 -11.64 -5.67 21.71
N ILE A 138 -10.45 -5.71 22.30
CA ILE A 138 -9.25 -5.12 21.69
C ILE A 138 -8.17 -6.20 21.67
N ARG A 139 -7.72 -6.53 20.48
CA ARG A 139 -6.67 -7.51 20.26
C ARG A 139 -5.36 -6.80 19.96
N PHE A 140 -4.33 -7.08 20.74
CA PHE A 140 -2.95 -6.65 20.53
C PHE A 140 -2.10 -7.83 20.11
N ARG A 141 -1.20 -7.63 19.16
CA ARG A 141 -0.09 -8.52 18.83
C ARG A 141 1.22 -7.75 18.90
N ALA A 142 2.17 -8.25 19.66
CA ALA A 142 3.52 -7.71 19.74
C ALA A 142 4.50 -8.67 19.07
N PHE A 143 5.21 -8.17 18.07
CA PHE A 143 6.30 -8.81 17.35
C PHE A 143 7.61 -8.15 17.77
N ASP A 144 8.76 -8.69 17.36
CA ASP A 144 10.07 -8.09 17.66
C ASP A 144 10.32 -6.80 16.85
N ASP A 145 9.56 -6.59 15.73
CA ASP A 145 9.63 -5.47 14.81
C ASP A 145 8.43 -4.50 14.92
N GLY A 146 7.54 -4.68 15.92
CA GLY A 146 6.43 -3.77 16.12
C GLY A 146 5.19 -4.34 16.79
N VAL A 147 4.14 -3.52 16.81
CA VAL A 147 2.86 -3.82 17.46
C VAL A 147 1.71 -3.56 16.51
N GLY A 148 0.75 -4.47 16.47
CA GLY A 148 -0.56 -4.25 15.86
C GLY A 148 -1.69 -4.38 16.87
N PHE A 149 -2.74 -3.54 16.75
CA PHE A 149 -3.97 -3.73 17.52
C PHE A 149 -5.20 -3.39 16.70
N ARG A 150 -6.32 -4.03 17.04
CA ARG A 150 -7.62 -3.80 16.38
C ARG A 150 -8.78 -3.93 17.36
N TYR A 151 -9.90 -3.31 17.00
CA TYR A 151 -11.17 -3.48 17.70
C TYR A 151 -11.97 -4.64 17.11
N GLU A 152 -12.64 -5.37 17.97
CA GLU A 152 -13.56 -6.45 17.61
C GLU A 152 -14.91 -6.16 18.29
N LEU A 153 -15.95 -5.96 17.50
CA LEU A 153 -17.33 -5.79 17.95
C LEU A 153 -18.02 -7.16 17.93
N PRO A 154 -18.36 -7.75 19.08
CA PRO A 154 -19.01 -9.05 19.13
C PRO A 154 -20.42 -9.04 18.49
N LYS A 155 -20.94 -10.22 18.17
CA LYS A 155 -22.34 -10.37 17.74
C LYS A 155 -23.30 -9.77 18.79
N ARG A 156 -24.28 -9.02 18.31
CA ARG A 156 -25.32 -8.38 19.13
C ARG A 156 -26.69 -8.46 18.46
N SER A 157 -27.73 -8.19 19.23
CA SER A 157 -29.12 -8.19 18.72
C SER A 157 -29.54 -6.91 17.98
N GLY A 158 -28.71 -5.87 17.97
CA GLY A 158 -29.10 -4.51 17.57
C GLY A 158 -28.74 -4.05 16.15
N GLY A 159 -28.38 -4.95 15.21
CA GLY A 159 -28.12 -4.57 13.82
C GLY A 159 -26.89 -3.68 13.60
N ARG A 160 -26.88 -2.87 12.53
CA ARG A 160 -25.78 -2.02 12.08
C ARG A 160 -25.42 -0.94 13.10
N MET A 161 -24.11 -0.71 13.27
CA MET A 161 -23.52 0.33 14.08
C MET A 161 -22.72 1.31 13.19
N ASP A 162 -23.26 2.52 13.01
CA ASP A 162 -22.60 3.55 12.19
C ASP A 162 -21.51 4.24 13.02
N ILE A 163 -20.24 3.98 12.74
CA ILE A 163 -19.10 4.64 13.39
C ILE A 163 -19.02 6.08 12.87
N VAL A 164 -18.97 7.04 13.76
CA VAL A 164 -18.86 8.48 13.45
C VAL A 164 -17.57 9.10 13.96
N LYS A 165 -16.83 8.43 14.83
CA LYS A 165 -15.50 8.84 15.27
C LYS A 165 -14.71 7.63 15.78
N GLU A 166 -13.46 7.52 15.37
CA GLU A 166 -12.46 6.66 16.00
C GLU A 166 -11.62 7.50 16.95
N LEU A 167 -11.45 7.02 18.19
CA LEU A 167 -10.77 7.76 19.26
C LEU A 167 -9.31 7.34 19.43
N THR A 168 -8.84 6.39 18.62
CA THR A 168 -7.46 5.89 18.67
C THR A 168 -6.47 7.02 18.54
N GLU A 169 -5.68 7.25 19.57
CA GLU A 169 -4.60 8.24 19.62
C GLU A 169 -3.23 7.59 19.49
N PHE A 170 -2.26 8.41 19.09
CA PHE A 170 -0.83 8.11 19.04
C PHE A 170 -0.11 9.34 19.62
N ALA A 171 0.21 9.28 20.91
CA ALA A 171 0.89 10.37 21.62
C ALA A 171 2.41 10.12 21.54
N LEU A 172 3.12 10.95 20.77
CA LEU A 172 4.55 10.80 20.50
C LEU A 172 5.39 11.77 21.34
N PRO A 173 6.65 11.41 21.68
CA PRO A 173 7.62 12.34 22.25
C PRO A 173 7.80 13.55 21.29
N ARG A 174 7.71 14.78 21.83
CA ARG A 174 7.75 16.00 20.99
C ARG A 174 9.17 16.48 20.73
N THR A 175 10.06 16.32 21.71
CA THR A 175 11.40 16.86 21.65
C THR A 175 12.21 16.17 20.56
N GLU A 176 12.73 16.96 19.61
CA GLU A 176 13.63 16.51 18.54
C GLU A 176 13.09 15.35 17.69
N THR A 177 11.76 15.08 17.70
CA THR A 177 11.15 14.10 16.82
C THR A 177 11.04 14.68 15.41
N ARG A 178 11.63 13.98 14.44
CA ARG A 178 11.57 14.28 13.01
C ARG A 178 10.57 13.36 12.32
N ALA A 179 9.79 13.88 11.39
CA ALA A 179 8.76 13.15 10.67
C ALA A 179 8.92 13.27 9.15
N TRP A 180 8.61 12.18 8.44
CA TRP A 180 8.47 12.12 6.97
C TRP A 180 7.02 11.75 6.65
N TRP A 181 6.34 12.63 5.92
CA TRP A 181 4.89 12.54 5.74
C TRP A 181 4.40 13.25 4.48
N ILE A 182 3.18 12.92 4.05
CA ILE A 182 2.42 13.63 3.01
C ILE A 182 1.09 14.13 3.59
N PRO A 183 0.58 15.30 3.11
CA PRO A 183 -0.70 15.84 3.58
C PRO A 183 -1.89 14.97 3.14
N SER A 184 -2.95 14.94 3.96
CA SER A 184 -4.20 14.23 3.70
C SER A 184 -5.43 15.16 3.78
N ASP A 185 -5.24 16.45 3.62
CA ASP A 185 -6.30 17.46 3.78
C ASP A 185 -7.08 17.69 2.48
N ARG A 186 -6.44 17.55 1.31
CA ARG A 186 -7.00 17.85 -0.01
C ARG A 186 -6.68 16.78 -1.04
N HIS A 187 -7.21 16.88 -2.10
CA HIS A 187 -7.30 16.59 -3.51
C HIS A 187 -6.46 15.47 -4.08
N ASN A 188 -5.35 15.07 -3.50
CA ASN A 188 -4.43 14.21 -4.21
C ASN A 188 -4.46 12.80 -3.64
N ARG A 189 -4.42 11.82 -4.50
CA ARG A 189 -4.56 10.38 -4.29
C ARG A 189 -3.28 9.75 -3.75
N TYR A 190 -2.72 10.31 -2.64
CA TYR A 190 -1.40 10.03 -2.06
C TYR A 190 -0.21 10.57 -2.90
N GLU A 191 -0.43 11.27 -3.99
CA GLU A 191 0.58 11.67 -4.97
C GLU A 191 1.23 13.02 -4.63
N TYR A 192 1.75 13.15 -3.43
CA TYR A 192 2.47 14.33 -2.96
C TYR A 192 3.98 14.10 -2.91
N LEU A 193 4.76 15.16 -2.98
CA LEU A 193 6.12 15.13 -2.47
C LEU A 193 6.10 15.01 -0.96
N TYR A 194 6.96 14.16 -0.43
CA TYR A 194 7.10 14.02 1.01
C TYR A 194 7.65 15.30 1.63
N ARG A 195 7.20 15.58 2.84
CA ARG A 195 7.69 16.67 3.69
C ARG A 195 8.48 16.07 4.84
N THR A 196 9.52 16.80 5.26
CA THR A 196 10.33 16.46 6.42
C THR A 196 10.24 17.61 7.41
N SER A 197 9.74 17.36 8.64
CA SER A 197 9.50 18.41 9.64
C SER A 197 9.50 17.88 11.06
N GLY A 198 9.33 18.79 12.03
CA GLY A 198 8.88 18.47 13.38
C GLY A 198 7.38 18.13 13.42
N LEU A 199 6.91 17.67 14.58
CA LEU A 199 5.49 17.27 14.72
C LEU A 199 4.52 18.44 14.61
N ASP A 200 4.92 19.64 15.05
CA ASP A 200 4.03 20.81 15.13
C ASP A 200 3.66 21.38 13.73
N GLU A 201 4.37 20.99 12.68
CA GLU A 201 4.06 21.36 11.28
C GLU A 201 3.07 20.40 10.59
N MET A 202 2.76 19.30 11.24
CA MET A 202 1.82 18.30 10.72
C MET A 202 0.39 18.69 11.13
N ASP A 203 -0.57 18.60 10.18
CA ASP A 203 -2.00 18.80 10.48
C ASP A 203 -2.74 17.47 10.28
N ARG A 204 -3.21 17.21 9.07
CA ARG A 204 -3.77 15.91 8.69
C ARG A 204 -2.84 15.25 7.66
N VAL A 205 -2.40 14.04 7.97
CA VAL A 205 -1.38 13.35 7.16
C VAL A 205 -1.82 11.93 6.81
N HIS A 206 -1.42 11.47 5.63
CA HIS A 206 -1.60 10.07 5.23
C HIS A 206 -0.65 9.13 5.99
N THR A 207 -1.00 7.85 6.03
CA THR A 207 -0.13 6.78 6.51
C THR A 207 0.27 5.84 5.37
N PRO A 208 1.46 5.23 5.39
CA PRO A 208 2.47 5.27 6.46
C PRO A 208 3.07 6.65 6.67
N SER A 209 3.16 7.08 7.93
CA SER A 209 3.94 8.24 8.38
C SER A 209 5.09 7.74 9.25
N THR A 210 6.31 8.17 8.96
CA THR A 210 7.51 7.67 9.62
C THR A 210 8.18 8.74 10.46
N PHE A 211 8.68 8.35 11.61
CA PHE A 211 9.23 9.24 12.63
C PHE A 211 10.58 8.72 13.12
N ARG A 212 11.50 9.62 13.44
CA ARG A 212 12.70 9.34 14.21
C ARG A 212 12.62 10.12 15.51
N LEU A 213 12.65 9.41 16.62
CA LEU A 213 12.63 9.98 17.97
C LEU A 213 14.02 10.51 18.36
N GLN A 214 14.07 11.33 19.40
CA GLN A 214 15.34 11.92 19.90
C GLN A 214 16.41 10.87 20.24
N ASN A 215 15.99 9.72 20.80
CA ASN A 215 16.88 8.62 21.15
C ASN A 215 17.31 7.74 19.98
N GLY A 216 16.98 8.12 18.74
CA GLY A 216 17.33 7.41 17.52
C GLY A 216 16.37 6.29 17.12
N ILE A 217 15.39 5.92 17.95
CA ILE A 217 14.36 4.94 17.60
C ILE A 217 13.53 5.45 16.42
N HIS A 218 13.29 4.57 15.45
CA HIS A 218 12.44 4.83 14.31
C HIS A 218 11.08 4.16 14.49
N LEU A 219 10.02 4.86 14.10
CA LEU A 219 8.64 4.43 14.21
C LEU A 219 7.90 4.73 12.91
N SER A 220 7.13 3.77 12.39
CA SER A 220 6.14 4.04 11.33
C SER A 220 4.74 3.71 11.81
N ILE A 221 3.82 4.67 11.71
CA ILE A 221 2.40 4.51 12.01
C ILE A 221 1.64 4.22 10.73
N HIS A 222 0.94 3.07 10.72
CA HIS A 222 0.15 2.64 9.56
C HIS A 222 -1.03 1.77 10.00
N GLU A 223 -1.57 1.01 9.05
CA GLU A 223 -2.64 0.03 9.26
C GLU A 223 -2.42 -1.21 8.40
N ALA A 224 -2.98 -2.34 8.83
CA ALA A 224 -2.94 -3.59 8.07
C ALA A 224 -4.34 -4.22 7.96
N ALA A 225 -4.55 -5.04 6.91
CA ALA A 225 -5.81 -5.75 6.65
C ALA A 225 -7.03 -4.81 6.54
N LEU A 226 -6.92 -3.77 5.72
CA LEU A 226 -8.02 -2.84 5.43
C LEU A 226 -9.02 -3.49 4.47
N VAL A 227 -10.07 -4.11 5.00
CA VAL A 227 -11.05 -4.88 4.21
C VAL A 227 -12.39 -4.17 4.09
N ASP A 228 -13.06 -3.86 5.20
CA ASP A 228 -14.40 -3.26 5.23
C ASP A 228 -14.44 -2.07 6.20
N TYR A 229 -13.56 -1.14 5.98
CA TYR A 229 -13.37 0.02 6.83
C TYR A 229 -12.90 1.21 5.99
N SER A 230 -12.95 2.43 6.52
CA SER A 230 -12.33 3.59 5.89
C SER A 230 -10.85 3.65 6.23
N ALA A 231 -10.00 4.01 5.27
CA ALA A 231 -8.58 4.12 5.48
C ALA A 231 -8.21 5.22 6.48
N MET A 232 -7.20 4.95 7.31
CA MET A 232 -6.75 5.86 8.35
C MET A 232 -5.83 6.96 7.81
N SER A 233 -6.11 8.21 8.15
CA SER A 233 -5.14 9.30 8.21
C SER A 233 -4.89 9.67 9.67
N LEU A 234 -3.85 10.44 9.95
CA LEU A 234 -3.55 10.98 11.29
C LEU A 234 -3.92 12.45 11.32
N LEU A 235 -4.71 12.85 12.32
CA LEU A 235 -5.04 14.24 12.60
C LEU A 235 -4.26 14.69 13.83
N HIS A 236 -3.43 15.72 13.71
CA HIS A 236 -2.74 16.34 14.84
C HIS A 236 -3.75 17.12 15.69
N GLU A 237 -4.30 16.49 16.72
CA GLU A 237 -5.42 17.02 17.51
C GLU A 237 -4.94 17.98 18.63
N ARG A 238 -3.77 17.73 19.18
CA ARG A 238 -3.07 18.56 20.17
C ARG A 238 -1.57 18.27 20.16
N PRO A 239 -0.72 19.14 20.72
CA PRO A 239 0.73 19.01 20.62
C PRO A 239 1.27 17.59 20.91
N GLY A 240 1.90 16.98 19.91
CA GLY A 240 2.46 15.62 19.96
C GLY A 240 1.44 14.50 19.95
N VAL A 241 0.13 14.79 19.84
CA VAL A 241 -0.91 13.76 19.83
C VAL A 241 -1.65 13.73 18.51
N PHE A 242 -1.51 12.63 17.81
CA PHE A 242 -2.24 12.33 16.60
C PHE A 242 -3.42 11.42 16.91
N ARG A 243 -4.54 11.61 16.22
CA ARG A 243 -5.70 10.74 16.29
C ARG A 243 -6.01 10.13 14.94
N ALA A 244 -6.44 8.87 14.93
CA ALA A 244 -6.98 8.22 13.73
C ALA A 244 -8.17 9.03 13.17
N ALA A 245 -8.05 9.43 11.92
CA ALA A 245 -9.07 10.19 11.20
C ALA A 245 -9.44 9.45 9.92
N LEU A 246 -10.75 9.23 9.73
CA LEU A 246 -11.30 8.43 8.66
C LEU A 246 -12.04 9.33 7.65
N ARG A 247 -12.14 8.90 6.40
CA ARG A 247 -12.96 9.58 5.39
C ARG A 247 -14.41 9.11 5.48
N PRO A 248 -15.36 10.05 5.43
CA PRO A 248 -16.77 9.69 5.47
C PRO A 248 -17.29 9.17 4.13
N TRP A 249 -18.38 8.42 4.19
CA TRP A 249 -19.32 8.29 3.09
C TRP A 249 -19.97 9.65 2.80
N SER A 250 -20.57 9.81 1.63
CA SER A 250 -21.34 11.01 1.25
C SER A 250 -22.50 11.35 2.21
N ASP A 251 -22.94 10.41 3.07
CA ASP A 251 -23.92 10.63 4.14
C ASP A 251 -23.32 11.02 5.52
N GLY A 252 -22.02 11.21 5.57
CA GLY A 252 -21.26 11.63 6.75
C GLY A 252 -20.93 10.52 7.75
N VAL A 253 -21.31 9.25 7.49
CA VAL A 253 -20.88 8.09 8.29
C VAL A 253 -19.46 7.73 7.92
N LEU A 254 -18.60 7.45 8.90
CA LEU A 254 -17.23 7.03 8.62
C LEU A 254 -17.18 5.55 8.23
N VAL A 255 -17.90 4.70 8.99
CA VAL A 255 -17.93 3.27 8.73
C VAL A 255 -19.32 2.71 9.07
N LYS A 256 -19.88 1.93 8.14
CA LYS A 256 -21.12 1.20 8.30
C LYS A 256 -20.78 -0.22 8.75
N ALA A 257 -20.69 -0.44 10.08
CA ALA A 257 -20.29 -1.72 10.67
C ALA A 257 -21.49 -2.60 11.00
N GLU A 258 -21.43 -3.89 10.67
CA GLU A 258 -22.45 -4.89 10.99
C GLU A 258 -21.86 -5.97 11.89
N PRO A 259 -22.05 -5.91 13.22
CA PRO A 259 -21.50 -6.89 14.15
C PRO A 259 -22.04 -8.33 13.92
N PRO A 260 -21.16 -9.39 13.98
CA PRO A 260 -19.77 -9.32 14.43
C PRO A 260 -18.88 -8.60 13.40
N PHE A 261 -18.06 -7.65 13.86
CA PHE A 261 -17.27 -6.80 12.99
C PHE A 261 -15.87 -6.61 13.57
N VAL A 262 -14.85 -6.56 12.71
CA VAL A 262 -13.47 -6.27 13.10
C VAL A 262 -12.95 -5.09 12.29
N THR A 263 -12.20 -4.20 12.95
CA THR A 263 -11.54 -3.10 12.28
C THR A 263 -10.21 -3.57 11.67
N PRO A 264 -9.60 -2.81 10.75
CA PRO A 264 -8.19 -3.01 10.40
C PRO A 264 -7.30 -2.93 11.64
N TRP A 265 -6.11 -3.51 11.54
CA TRP A 265 -5.09 -3.33 12.55
C TRP A 265 -4.49 -1.93 12.46
N ARG A 266 -4.35 -1.23 13.58
CA ARG A 266 -3.50 -0.07 13.73
C ARG A 266 -2.10 -0.57 14.03
N THR A 267 -1.08 -0.11 13.29
CA THR A 267 0.26 -0.67 13.34
C THR A 267 1.30 0.37 13.73
N LEU A 268 2.26 -0.09 14.51
CA LEU A 268 3.44 0.63 14.96
C LEU A 268 4.64 -0.26 14.59
N GLN A 269 5.27 -0.02 13.43
CA GLN A 269 6.57 -0.65 13.13
C GLN A 269 7.63 0.11 13.91
N ILE A 270 8.47 -0.58 14.67
CA ILE A 270 9.43 0.03 15.58
C ILE A 270 10.78 -0.65 15.39
N SER A 271 11.84 0.17 15.27
CA SER A 271 13.20 -0.30 15.08
C SER A 271 14.21 0.65 15.73
N PRO A 272 15.34 0.15 16.21
CA PRO A 272 16.43 1.01 16.73
C PRO A 272 17.06 1.88 15.63
N ASP A 273 16.88 1.54 14.36
CA ASP A 273 17.42 2.28 13.21
C ASP A 273 16.45 2.28 12.03
N ALA A 274 16.75 3.06 11.00
CA ALA A 274 15.93 3.16 9.79
C ALA A 274 15.88 1.83 9.02
N VAL A 275 16.97 1.11 8.95
CA VAL A 275 17.12 -0.13 8.15
C VAL A 275 16.17 -1.21 8.64
N GLY A 276 15.99 -1.35 9.94
CA GLY A 276 15.09 -2.34 10.53
C GLY A 276 13.62 -2.14 10.16
N LEU A 277 13.17 -0.91 9.88
CA LEU A 277 11.81 -0.67 9.40
C LEU A 277 11.54 -1.37 8.07
N ILE A 278 12.49 -1.33 7.12
CA ILE A 278 12.35 -1.97 5.79
C ILE A 278 12.37 -3.49 5.91
N ASN A 279 13.13 -4.01 6.85
CA ASN A 279 13.27 -5.45 7.07
C ASN A 279 12.08 -6.07 7.85
N SER A 280 11.09 -5.27 8.27
CA SER A 280 9.92 -5.71 9.04
C SER A 280 8.91 -6.50 8.19
N ASP A 281 8.33 -7.54 8.80
CA ASP A 281 7.23 -8.33 8.25
C ASP A 281 5.88 -8.08 8.95
N LEU A 282 5.81 -7.08 9.83
CA LEU A 282 4.64 -6.79 10.65
C LEU A 282 3.35 -6.69 9.84
N ILE A 283 3.36 -5.88 8.77
CA ILE A 283 2.16 -5.61 7.95
C ILE A 283 1.64 -6.91 7.30
N LEU A 284 2.51 -7.76 6.78
CA LEU A 284 2.12 -9.06 6.20
C LEU A 284 1.54 -9.99 7.26
N ASN A 285 2.19 -10.09 8.42
CA ASN A 285 1.79 -11.01 9.48
C ASN A 285 0.43 -10.67 10.11
N LEU A 286 -0.02 -9.43 9.99
CA LEU A 286 -1.34 -8.99 10.48
C LEU A 286 -2.49 -9.22 9.47
N ASN A 287 -2.20 -9.75 8.28
CA ASN A 287 -3.21 -10.12 7.29
C ASN A 287 -3.59 -11.60 7.39
N GLU A 288 -4.79 -11.93 6.95
CA GLU A 288 -5.25 -13.32 6.89
C GLU A 288 -4.49 -14.12 5.80
N PRO A 289 -4.38 -15.44 5.94
CA PRO A 289 -3.80 -16.30 4.90
C PRO A 289 -4.52 -16.18 3.55
N ASN A 290 -3.84 -16.63 2.49
CA ASN A 290 -4.34 -16.68 1.12
C ASN A 290 -5.75 -17.32 1.05
N GLN A 291 -6.71 -16.60 0.45
CA GLN A 291 -8.09 -16.98 0.28
C GLN A 291 -8.42 -17.52 -1.13
N LEU A 292 -7.46 -17.48 -2.06
CA LEU A 292 -7.65 -17.91 -3.45
C LEU A 292 -7.30 -19.39 -3.67
N GLY A 293 -6.59 -20.02 -2.73
CA GLY A 293 -6.07 -21.37 -2.93
C GLY A 293 -4.85 -21.39 -3.86
N ASP A 294 -4.97 -22.08 -5.01
CA ASP A 294 -3.88 -22.10 -6.01
C ASP A 294 -3.75 -20.73 -6.69
N VAL A 295 -2.57 -20.15 -6.58
CA VAL A 295 -2.19 -18.87 -7.20
C VAL A 295 -0.98 -19.00 -8.14
N SER A 296 -0.71 -20.21 -8.61
CA SER A 296 0.38 -20.48 -9.55
C SER A 296 0.25 -19.73 -10.90
N TRP A 297 -0.94 -19.22 -11.18
CA TRP A 297 -1.25 -18.39 -12.34
C TRP A 297 -0.83 -16.92 -12.16
N VAL A 298 -0.60 -16.44 -10.94
CA VAL A 298 -0.06 -15.09 -10.67
C VAL A 298 1.44 -15.11 -10.96
N LYS A 299 1.86 -14.35 -11.97
CA LYS A 299 3.25 -14.33 -12.45
C LYS A 299 3.85 -12.95 -12.28
N PRO A 300 4.84 -12.77 -11.39
CA PRO A 300 5.70 -11.59 -11.41
C PRO A 300 6.37 -11.43 -12.78
N ALA A 301 6.39 -10.20 -13.30
CA ALA A 301 6.85 -9.95 -14.65
C ALA A 301 7.46 -8.56 -14.81
N LYS A 302 8.34 -8.43 -15.81
CA LYS A 302 8.74 -7.13 -16.36
C LYS A 302 8.03 -6.91 -17.68
N TYR A 303 7.62 -5.68 -17.94
CA TYR A 303 6.87 -5.32 -19.14
C TYR A 303 7.26 -3.93 -19.65
N VAL A 304 6.97 -3.67 -20.90
CA VAL A 304 7.02 -2.34 -21.52
C VAL A 304 5.61 -1.82 -21.76
N GLY A 305 5.44 -0.55 -22.07
CA GLY A 305 4.07 -0.04 -22.27
C GLY A 305 3.96 1.20 -23.13
N ILE A 306 2.83 1.30 -23.81
CA ILE A 306 2.35 2.50 -24.46
C ILE A 306 1.68 3.35 -23.39
N TRP A 307 2.48 4.20 -22.76
CA TRP A 307 2.14 5.01 -21.60
C TRP A 307 2.99 6.30 -21.54
N TRP A 308 4.33 6.18 -21.46
CA TRP A 308 5.22 7.33 -21.33
C TRP A 308 5.13 8.29 -22.50
N ALA A 309 4.94 7.75 -23.73
CA ALA A 309 4.76 8.53 -24.93
C ALA A 309 3.60 9.54 -24.84
N MET A 310 2.53 9.20 -24.12
CA MET A 310 1.41 10.11 -23.88
C MET A 310 1.75 11.17 -22.85
N HIS A 311 2.41 10.79 -21.76
CA HIS A 311 2.83 11.72 -20.71
C HIS A 311 3.80 12.79 -21.22
N ILE A 312 4.72 12.44 -22.11
CA ILE A 312 5.65 13.38 -22.75
C ILE A 312 5.09 14.03 -24.04
N ARG A 313 3.81 13.76 -24.35
CA ARG A 313 3.09 14.30 -25.52
C ARG A 313 3.72 13.95 -26.88
N ASP A 314 4.28 12.77 -27.02
CA ASP A 314 4.63 12.17 -28.31
C ASP A 314 3.43 11.47 -28.93
N ARG A 315 2.48 11.03 -28.10
CA ARG A 315 1.23 10.37 -28.49
C ARG A 315 0.07 10.89 -27.66
N THR A 316 -1.15 10.51 -28.04
CA THR A 316 -2.40 10.78 -27.31
C THR A 316 -3.06 9.48 -26.87
N TRP A 317 -3.85 9.53 -25.79
CA TRP A 317 -4.69 8.41 -25.37
C TRP A 317 -5.88 8.18 -26.33
N GLY A 318 -6.49 9.25 -26.81
CA GLY A 318 -7.57 9.24 -27.79
C GLY A 318 -7.09 9.45 -29.22
N ARG A 319 -8.04 9.48 -30.18
CA ARG A 319 -7.80 9.68 -31.61
C ARG A 319 -7.86 11.14 -32.05
N ASP A 320 -8.05 12.06 -31.14
CA ASP A 320 -8.01 13.50 -31.39
C ASP A 320 -6.61 14.07 -31.69
N GLY A 321 -5.58 13.21 -31.63
CA GLY A 321 -4.19 13.53 -31.95
C GLY A 321 -3.46 12.37 -32.66
N VAL A 322 -2.25 12.08 -32.21
CA VAL A 322 -1.47 10.92 -32.69
C VAL A 322 -1.70 9.75 -31.73
N HIS A 323 -2.68 8.92 -32.06
CA HIS A 323 -3.10 7.82 -31.20
C HIS A 323 -1.96 6.86 -30.88
N GLY A 324 -1.69 6.65 -29.58
CA GLY A 324 -0.63 5.76 -29.11
C GLY A 324 -1.02 4.28 -29.19
N ALA A 325 -2.27 3.97 -28.91
CA ALA A 325 -2.79 2.60 -28.85
C ALA A 325 -3.24 2.05 -30.22
N SER A 326 -2.53 2.38 -31.31
CA SER A 326 -2.82 1.73 -32.61
C SER A 326 -2.26 0.32 -32.68
N THR A 327 -2.91 -0.58 -33.43
CA THR A 327 -2.46 -1.96 -33.62
C THR A 327 -0.99 -2.02 -34.03
N GLU A 328 -0.58 -1.23 -35.01
CA GLU A 328 0.79 -1.25 -35.54
C GLU A 328 1.82 -0.82 -34.47
N GLU A 329 1.50 0.16 -33.66
CA GLU A 329 2.39 0.60 -32.57
C GLU A 329 2.50 -0.50 -31.50
N VAL A 330 1.41 -1.17 -31.15
CA VAL A 330 1.43 -2.29 -30.19
C VAL A 330 2.28 -3.43 -30.72
N LEU A 331 2.16 -3.82 -31.99
CA LEU A 331 2.98 -4.87 -32.57
C LEU A 331 4.47 -4.52 -32.52
N ARG A 332 4.83 -3.26 -32.79
CA ARG A 332 6.22 -2.75 -32.66
C ARG A 332 6.75 -2.92 -31.21
N TYR A 333 5.94 -2.60 -30.20
CA TYR A 333 6.30 -2.80 -28.80
C TYR A 333 6.38 -4.29 -28.46
N MET A 334 5.53 -5.15 -29.03
CA MET A 334 5.60 -6.60 -28.83
C MET A 334 6.86 -7.21 -29.43
N ASP A 335 7.31 -6.75 -30.61
CA ASP A 335 8.59 -7.16 -31.17
C ASP A 335 9.76 -6.80 -30.26
N PHE A 336 9.80 -5.57 -29.77
CA PHE A 336 10.80 -5.13 -28.79
C PHE A 336 10.75 -5.96 -27.49
N ALA A 337 9.55 -6.21 -26.96
CA ALA A 337 9.37 -7.02 -25.76
C ALA A 337 9.89 -8.46 -25.95
N ALA A 338 9.58 -9.08 -27.09
CA ALA A 338 10.04 -10.43 -27.43
C ALA A 338 11.57 -10.49 -27.56
N GLU A 339 12.19 -9.52 -28.24
CA GLU A 339 13.64 -9.45 -28.42
C GLU A 339 14.40 -9.31 -27.11
N HIS A 340 13.83 -8.53 -26.18
CA HIS A 340 14.51 -8.19 -24.93
C HIS A 340 14.04 -8.98 -23.70
N GLY A 341 13.09 -9.93 -23.88
CA GLY A 341 12.64 -10.85 -22.83
C GLY A 341 11.69 -10.20 -21.83
N PHE A 342 10.92 -9.19 -22.24
CA PHE A 342 9.80 -8.65 -21.47
C PHE A 342 8.57 -9.54 -21.66
N ALA A 343 7.82 -9.76 -20.58
CA ALA A 343 6.69 -10.69 -20.58
C ALA A 343 5.43 -10.11 -21.26
N GLY A 344 5.31 -8.79 -21.34
CA GLY A 344 4.09 -8.17 -21.85
C GLY A 344 4.25 -6.72 -22.28
N VAL A 345 3.17 -6.21 -22.89
CA VAL A 345 3.02 -4.82 -23.31
C VAL A 345 1.73 -4.27 -22.71
N LEU A 346 1.85 -3.28 -21.82
CA LEU A 346 0.72 -2.49 -21.35
C LEU A 346 0.26 -1.52 -22.45
N VAL A 347 -1.05 -1.42 -22.67
CA VAL A 347 -1.60 -0.46 -23.64
C VAL A 347 -2.70 0.37 -22.99
N GLU A 348 -2.41 1.63 -22.75
CA GLU A 348 -3.41 2.62 -22.38
C GLU A 348 -4.03 3.28 -23.60
N GLY A 349 -5.27 3.74 -23.51
CA GLY A 349 -5.94 4.41 -24.64
C GLY A 349 -6.55 3.45 -25.68
N TRP A 350 -6.60 2.13 -25.44
CA TRP A 350 -7.05 1.14 -26.42
C TRP A 350 -8.57 1.17 -26.65
N ASN A 351 -9.35 1.51 -25.61
CA ASN A 351 -10.81 1.43 -25.57
C ASN A 351 -11.47 2.77 -25.82
N LEU A 352 -12.74 2.76 -26.24
CA LEU A 352 -13.54 3.99 -26.48
C LEU A 352 -13.70 4.79 -25.17
N GLY A 353 -13.63 6.12 -25.29
CA GLY A 353 -13.89 7.05 -24.19
C GLY A 353 -12.79 8.09 -23.91
N TRP A 354 -11.65 8.00 -24.61
CA TRP A 354 -10.52 8.90 -24.37
C TRP A 354 -10.55 10.21 -25.16
N ASP A 355 -11.43 10.32 -26.16
CA ASP A 355 -11.54 11.55 -26.95
C ASP A 355 -12.25 12.65 -26.15
N GLY A 356 -11.78 13.90 -26.29
CA GLY A 356 -12.35 15.06 -25.61
C GLY A 356 -12.04 15.11 -24.12
N ASP A 357 -13.04 15.50 -23.30
CA ASP A 357 -12.89 15.66 -21.84
C ASP A 357 -13.16 14.35 -21.09
N TRP A 358 -12.27 13.38 -21.28
CA TRP A 358 -12.35 12.08 -20.59
C TRP A 358 -12.17 12.20 -19.07
N TYR A 359 -11.36 13.15 -18.60
CA TYR A 359 -11.05 13.35 -17.18
C TYR A 359 -12.30 13.64 -16.33
N SER A 360 -13.24 14.42 -16.86
CA SER A 360 -14.47 14.80 -16.15
C SER A 360 -15.66 13.88 -16.47
N ASN A 361 -15.53 12.94 -17.41
CA ASN A 361 -16.66 12.20 -17.95
C ASN A 361 -16.42 10.68 -18.06
N GLY A 362 -16.16 10.03 -16.93
CA GLY A 362 -15.96 8.58 -16.90
C GLY A 362 -17.15 7.73 -17.34
N GLU A 363 -18.33 8.34 -17.61
CA GLU A 363 -19.52 7.62 -18.12
C GLU A 363 -19.33 7.13 -19.55
N ILE A 364 -18.47 7.78 -20.35
CA ILE A 364 -18.27 7.48 -21.78
C ILE A 364 -17.36 6.27 -22.01
N PHE A 365 -16.61 5.82 -21.00
CA PHE A 365 -15.70 4.70 -21.17
C PHE A 365 -16.45 3.39 -21.44
N SER A 366 -16.06 2.70 -22.52
CA SER A 366 -16.37 1.31 -22.77
C SER A 366 -15.16 0.45 -22.39
N PHE A 367 -15.37 -0.61 -21.60
CA PHE A 367 -14.32 -1.55 -21.22
C PHE A 367 -14.34 -2.84 -22.06
N THR A 368 -15.16 -2.84 -23.12
CA THR A 368 -15.33 -3.99 -24.03
C THR A 368 -15.22 -3.63 -25.50
N GLU A 369 -15.17 -2.33 -25.84
CA GLU A 369 -15.10 -1.84 -27.21
C GLU A 369 -13.80 -1.05 -27.42
N SER A 370 -13.01 -1.48 -28.42
CA SER A 370 -11.77 -0.82 -28.82
C SER A 370 -12.02 0.29 -29.83
N TYR A 371 -11.05 1.20 -29.95
CA TYR A 371 -10.99 2.09 -31.11
C TYR A 371 -10.85 1.28 -32.42
N PRO A 372 -11.33 1.81 -33.57
CA PRO A 372 -11.30 1.11 -34.86
C PRO A 372 -9.88 0.75 -35.36
N ASP A 373 -8.86 1.46 -34.90
CA ASP A 373 -7.45 1.20 -35.23
C ASP A 373 -6.73 0.29 -34.22
N PHE A 374 -7.47 -0.24 -33.22
CA PHE A 374 -6.97 -1.21 -32.25
C PHE A 374 -7.68 -2.56 -32.42
N ASP A 375 -7.04 -3.48 -33.11
CA ASP A 375 -7.52 -4.86 -33.28
C ASP A 375 -7.00 -5.78 -32.16
N ILE A 376 -7.77 -5.86 -31.07
CA ILE A 376 -7.40 -6.66 -29.88
C ILE A 376 -7.17 -8.13 -30.21
N ALA A 377 -7.94 -8.70 -31.15
CA ALA A 377 -7.84 -10.11 -31.53
C ALA A 377 -6.54 -10.37 -32.30
N ARG A 378 -6.16 -9.49 -33.25
CA ARG A 378 -4.89 -9.54 -33.98
C ARG A 378 -3.70 -9.39 -33.03
N ILE A 379 -3.79 -8.42 -32.11
CA ILE A 379 -2.74 -8.17 -31.10
C ILE A 379 -2.54 -9.39 -30.20
N ALA A 380 -3.63 -9.94 -29.68
CA ALA A 380 -3.57 -11.12 -28.81
C ALA A 380 -3.03 -12.36 -29.54
N ALA A 381 -3.38 -12.55 -30.83
CA ALA A 381 -2.83 -13.62 -31.64
C ALA A 381 -1.32 -13.45 -31.89
N TYR A 382 -0.90 -12.24 -32.22
CA TYR A 382 0.51 -11.91 -32.43
C TYR A 382 1.34 -12.08 -31.15
N GLY A 383 0.81 -11.60 -30.03
CA GLY A 383 1.46 -11.76 -28.73
C GLY A 383 1.67 -13.23 -28.36
N ARG A 384 0.69 -14.10 -28.62
CA ARG A 384 0.86 -15.56 -28.41
C ARG A 384 1.96 -16.16 -29.31
N GLU A 385 2.06 -15.70 -30.56
CA GLU A 385 3.13 -16.13 -31.49
C GLU A 385 4.52 -15.72 -30.98
N LYS A 386 4.63 -14.49 -30.43
CA LYS A 386 5.89 -13.92 -29.92
C LYS A 386 6.22 -14.35 -28.50
N GLY A 387 5.30 -14.96 -27.76
CA GLY A 387 5.43 -15.23 -26.32
C GLY A 387 5.36 -13.99 -25.44
N VAL A 388 4.67 -12.95 -25.88
CA VAL A 388 4.48 -11.66 -25.19
C VAL A 388 2.99 -11.43 -24.95
N GLU A 389 2.61 -11.09 -23.72
CA GLU A 389 1.22 -10.89 -23.32
C GLU A 389 0.77 -9.44 -23.57
N LEU A 390 -0.49 -9.24 -23.96
CA LEU A 390 -1.15 -7.95 -23.83
C LEU A 390 -1.51 -7.73 -22.36
N ILE A 391 -1.06 -6.64 -21.76
CA ILE A 391 -1.48 -6.21 -20.41
C ILE A 391 -2.63 -5.24 -20.56
N GLY A 392 -3.75 -5.54 -19.92
CA GLY A 392 -4.96 -4.74 -20.00
C GLY A 392 -4.89 -3.42 -19.22
N HIS A 393 -5.71 -2.47 -19.63
CA HIS A 393 -5.88 -1.19 -18.92
C HIS A 393 -7.35 -0.80 -18.85
N HIS A 394 -7.80 -0.40 -17.66
CA HIS A 394 -9.14 0.11 -17.40
C HIS A 394 -9.06 1.44 -16.64
N GLU A 395 -9.09 2.58 -17.34
CA GLU A 395 -9.27 3.88 -16.69
C GLU A 395 -10.76 4.15 -16.47
N THR A 396 -11.13 4.44 -15.24
CA THR A 396 -12.53 4.68 -14.86
C THR A 396 -12.91 6.15 -14.84
N SER A 397 -11.93 7.05 -14.83
CA SER A 397 -12.12 8.48 -14.55
C SER A 397 -13.07 8.72 -13.36
N GLY A 398 -12.89 7.92 -12.32
CA GLY A 398 -13.67 8.01 -11.09
C GLY A 398 -15.15 7.64 -11.20
N HIS A 399 -15.64 7.08 -12.32
CA HIS A 399 -17.05 6.71 -12.47
C HIS A 399 -17.30 5.23 -12.13
N ILE A 400 -17.42 4.93 -10.84
CA ILE A 400 -17.45 3.57 -10.29
C ILE A 400 -18.61 2.74 -10.82
N THR A 401 -19.83 3.31 -10.91
CA THR A 401 -21.00 2.57 -11.41
C THR A 401 -20.84 2.14 -12.86
N ASN A 402 -20.25 2.98 -13.72
CA ASN A 402 -20.02 2.61 -15.12
C ASN A 402 -19.05 1.42 -15.21
N TYR A 403 -17.96 1.46 -14.44
CA TYR A 403 -16.99 0.37 -14.41
C TYR A 403 -17.60 -0.93 -13.85
N GLU A 404 -18.24 -0.88 -12.69
CA GLU A 404 -18.82 -2.08 -12.06
C GLU A 404 -19.89 -2.75 -12.93
N ARG A 405 -20.63 -1.99 -13.72
CA ARG A 405 -21.63 -2.52 -14.66
C ARG A 405 -21.00 -3.34 -15.79
N GLN A 406 -19.81 -2.97 -16.25
CA GLN A 406 -19.11 -3.60 -17.38
C GLN A 406 -18.04 -4.60 -16.94
N MET A 407 -17.63 -4.59 -15.68
CA MET A 407 -16.44 -5.26 -15.14
C MET A 407 -16.38 -6.76 -15.48
N GLU A 408 -17.48 -7.49 -15.32
CA GLU A 408 -17.50 -8.94 -15.60
C GLU A 408 -17.31 -9.23 -17.10
N ALA A 409 -17.94 -8.44 -17.97
CA ALA A 409 -17.75 -8.55 -19.42
C ALA A 409 -16.34 -8.16 -19.87
N ALA A 410 -15.77 -7.14 -19.23
CA ALA A 410 -14.41 -6.69 -19.50
C ALA A 410 -13.36 -7.75 -19.11
N PHE A 411 -13.52 -8.38 -17.94
CA PHE A 411 -12.62 -9.48 -17.53
C PHE A 411 -12.83 -10.74 -18.39
N GLN A 412 -14.06 -11.01 -18.84
CA GLN A 412 -14.30 -12.11 -19.78
C GLN A 412 -13.59 -11.85 -21.11
N LEU A 413 -13.69 -10.64 -21.68
CA LEU A 413 -12.97 -10.25 -22.89
C LEU A 413 -11.44 -10.47 -22.71
N TYR A 414 -10.88 -10.02 -21.60
CA TYR A 414 -9.45 -10.22 -21.32
C TYR A 414 -9.08 -11.70 -21.22
N LYS A 415 -9.87 -12.50 -20.53
CA LYS A 415 -9.66 -13.95 -20.46
C LYS A 415 -9.68 -14.59 -21.83
N ASP A 416 -10.64 -14.22 -22.69
CA ASP A 416 -10.75 -14.76 -24.06
C ASP A 416 -9.56 -14.36 -24.94
N MET A 417 -8.97 -13.19 -24.67
CA MET A 417 -7.77 -12.69 -25.34
C MET A 417 -6.47 -13.25 -24.74
N GLY A 418 -6.52 -13.92 -23.59
CA GLY A 418 -5.34 -14.47 -22.90
C GLY A 418 -4.60 -13.43 -22.05
N VAL A 419 -5.24 -12.35 -21.68
CA VAL A 419 -4.70 -11.32 -20.77
C VAL A 419 -4.79 -11.83 -19.34
N THR A 420 -3.66 -11.82 -18.61
CA THR A 420 -3.59 -12.27 -17.20
C THR A 420 -3.27 -11.14 -16.22
N MET A 421 -3.03 -9.93 -16.70
CA MET A 421 -2.68 -8.76 -15.91
C MET A 421 -3.46 -7.55 -16.37
N VAL A 422 -3.97 -6.75 -15.42
CA VAL A 422 -4.67 -5.49 -15.69
C VAL A 422 -4.19 -4.38 -14.78
N LYS A 423 -3.91 -3.22 -15.37
CA LYS A 423 -3.79 -1.93 -14.67
C LYS A 423 -5.17 -1.28 -14.62
N THR A 424 -5.61 -0.82 -13.44
CA THR A 424 -6.86 -0.04 -13.31
C THR A 424 -6.54 1.37 -12.84
N GLY A 425 -7.21 2.38 -13.39
CA GLY A 425 -7.06 3.79 -13.03
C GLY A 425 -8.33 4.38 -12.44
N TYR A 426 -8.18 5.32 -11.51
CA TYR A 426 -9.27 6.02 -10.83
C TYR A 426 -8.99 7.52 -10.76
N VAL A 427 -8.62 8.08 -11.90
CA VAL A 427 -8.29 9.51 -12.02
C VAL A 427 -9.51 10.35 -11.70
N ALA A 428 -9.48 11.06 -10.58
CA ALA A 428 -10.47 12.01 -10.11
C ALA A 428 -9.90 12.83 -8.96
N ASP A 429 -10.46 13.99 -8.66
CA ASP A 429 -10.07 14.71 -7.45
C ASP A 429 -10.66 14.05 -6.18
N ALA A 430 -10.06 14.33 -5.03
CA ALA A 430 -10.48 13.73 -3.78
C ALA A 430 -11.94 14.11 -3.43
N GLY A 431 -12.78 13.11 -3.23
CA GLY A 431 -14.20 13.29 -2.97
C GLY A 431 -15.06 13.43 -4.24
N GLU A 432 -14.51 13.10 -5.42
CA GLU A 432 -15.22 13.17 -6.69
C GLU A 432 -15.45 11.81 -7.36
N LEU A 433 -15.09 10.71 -6.69
CA LEU A 433 -15.43 9.38 -7.21
C LEU A 433 -16.94 9.17 -7.20
N LYS A 434 -17.51 9.06 -8.40
CA LYS A 434 -18.95 9.06 -8.65
C LYS A 434 -19.53 7.65 -8.69
N TRP A 435 -20.60 7.44 -7.97
CA TRP A 435 -21.46 6.27 -8.13
C TRP A 435 -22.94 6.64 -8.07
N ILE A 436 -23.79 5.77 -8.61
CA ILE A 436 -25.24 5.98 -8.64
C ILE A 436 -25.85 5.02 -7.60
N ASP A 437 -26.56 5.58 -6.64
CA ASP A 437 -27.24 4.78 -5.61
C ASP A 437 -28.47 4.04 -6.14
N GLU A 438 -29.08 3.19 -5.33
CA GLU A 438 -30.27 2.39 -5.68
C GLU A 438 -31.49 3.23 -6.08
N LYS A 439 -31.48 4.52 -5.77
CA LYS A 439 -32.55 5.49 -6.14
C LYS A 439 -32.21 6.28 -7.40
N GLY A 440 -31.08 5.96 -8.06
CA GLY A 440 -30.60 6.72 -9.22
C GLY A 440 -29.95 8.06 -8.87
N ILE A 441 -29.57 8.29 -7.61
CA ILE A 441 -28.97 9.56 -7.15
C ILE A 441 -27.46 9.46 -7.24
N PRO A 442 -26.76 10.42 -7.91
CA PRO A 442 -25.31 10.50 -7.88
C PRO A 442 -24.79 10.73 -6.45
N ARG A 443 -23.77 9.96 -6.08
CA ARG A 443 -23.03 10.05 -4.83
C ARG A 443 -21.57 10.23 -5.17
N PHE A 444 -20.83 10.91 -4.28
CA PHE A 444 -19.42 11.23 -4.46
C PHE A 444 -18.65 10.78 -3.23
N GLU A 445 -17.58 10.03 -3.43
CA GLU A 445 -16.81 9.41 -2.36
C GLU A 445 -15.32 9.75 -2.48
N TYR A 446 -14.60 9.59 -1.39
CA TYR A 446 -13.14 9.71 -1.34
C TYR A 446 -12.47 8.40 -1.76
N HIS A 447 -11.28 8.46 -2.37
CA HIS A 447 -10.47 7.28 -2.75
C HIS A 447 -10.17 6.34 -1.59
N ASP A 448 -10.12 6.87 -0.37
CA ASP A 448 -9.81 6.16 0.87
C ASP A 448 -11.04 5.92 1.78
N SER A 449 -12.26 6.12 1.28
CA SER A 449 -13.49 5.80 1.99
C SER A 449 -13.77 4.29 2.07
N GLN A 450 -14.61 3.86 3.01
CA GLN A 450 -15.07 2.45 3.09
C GLN A 450 -15.72 1.98 1.78
N PHE A 451 -16.40 2.87 1.04
CA PHE A 451 -16.98 2.55 -0.25
C PHE A 451 -15.90 2.08 -1.24
N MET A 452 -14.82 2.84 -1.38
CA MET A 452 -13.75 2.49 -2.30
C MET A 452 -12.92 1.30 -1.84
N VAL A 453 -12.72 1.13 -0.53
CA VAL A 453 -12.10 -0.10 0.01
C VAL A 453 -12.89 -1.34 -0.42
N ARG A 454 -14.22 -1.30 -0.32
CA ARG A 454 -15.11 -2.38 -0.79
C ARG A 454 -15.02 -2.56 -2.31
N HIS A 455 -15.00 -1.46 -3.05
CA HIS A 455 -14.89 -1.48 -4.51
C HIS A 455 -13.58 -2.16 -4.98
N HIS A 456 -12.43 -1.72 -4.48
CA HIS A 456 -11.14 -2.32 -4.85
C HIS A 456 -11.09 -3.82 -4.52
N LEU A 457 -11.59 -4.22 -3.36
CA LEU A 457 -11.66 -5.64 -3.00
C LEU A 457 -12.58 -6.42 -3.96
N LYS A 458 -13.73 -5.85 -4.34
CA LYS A 458 -14.64 -6.43 -5.32
C LYS A 458 -13.96 -6.63 -6.68
N VAL A 459 -13.19 -5.65 -7.15
CA VAL A 459 -12.42 -5.74 -8.41
C VAL A 459 -11.40 -6.87 -8.34
N VAL A 460 -10.61 -6.94 -7.27
CA VAL A 460 -9.60 -7.99 -7.06
C VAL A 460 -10.22 -9.38 -7.02
N GLN A 461 -11.32 -9.55 -6.31
CA GLN A 461 -12.06 -10.82 -6.24
C GLN A 461 -12.72 -11.19 -7.57
N ALA A 462 -13.24 -10.22 -8.31
CA ALA A 462 -13.77 -10.44 -9.64
C ALA A 462 -12.66 -10.89 -10.60
N ALA A 463 -11.55 -10.15 -10.67
CA ALA A 463 -10.40 -10.47 -11.51
C ALA A 463 -9.84 -11.87 -11.25
N ALA A 464 -9.77 -12.29 -9.96
CA ALA A 464 -9.30 -13.62 -9.58
C ALA A 464 -10.13 -14.76 -10.22
N ARG A 465 -11.46 -14.58 -10.40
CA ARG A 465 -12.31 -15.59 -11.06
C ARG A 465 -11.97 -15.80 -12.53
N TYR A 466 -11.30 -14.83 -13.14
CA TYR A 466 -10.85 -14.87 -14.52
C TYR A 466 -9.35 -15.19 -14.66
N GLY A 467 -8.64 -15.40 -13.54
CA GLY A 467 -7.21 -15.63 -13.53
C GLY A 467 -6.40 -14.36 -13.85
N ILE A 468 -6.88 -13.20 -13.42
CA ILE A 468 -6.29 -11.89 -13.72
C ILE A 468 -5.68 -11.26 -12.46
N SER A 469 -4.42 -10.83 -12.56
CA SER A 469 -3.71 -10.02 -11.57
C SER A 469 -4.04 -8.54 -11.73
N VAL A 470 -4.11 -7.79 -10.62
CA VAL A 470 -4.55 -6.39 -10.60
C VAL A 470 -3.44 -5.48 -10.07
N ASN A 471 -3.21 -4.37 -10.79
CA ASN A 471 -2.34 -3.26 -10.43
C ASN A 471 -3.13 -1.95 -10.48
N PRO A 472 -3.75 -1.48 -9.39
CA PRO A 472 -4.50 -0.22 -9.40
C PRO A 472 -3.59 0.99 -9.22
N HIS A 473 -3.85 2.03 -10.03
CA HIS A 473 -3.38 3.40 -9.87
C HIS A 473 -4.48 4.27 -9.22
N GLU A 474 -4.14 5.38 -8.60
CA GLU A 474 -4.99 6.14 -7.67
C GLU A 474 -5.74 5.24 -6.67
N PRO A 475 -5.07 4.25 -6.10
CA PRO A 475 -5.71 3.20 -5.32
C PRO A 475 -6.03 3.67 -3.90
N VAL A 476 -6.80 2.85 -3.19
CA VAL A 476 -6.64 2.82 -1.74
C VAL A 476 -5.25 2.29 -1.39
N LYS A 477 -4.58 2.88 -0.40
CA LYS A 477 -3.22 2.52 0.01
C LYS A 477 -3.07 1.03 0.32
N ASP A 478 -1.86 0.50 0.16
CA ASP A 478 -1.55 -0.88 0.52
C ASP A 478 -1.58 -1.08 2.05
N THR A 479 -2.04 -2.25 2.48
CA THR A 479 -2.13 -2.67 3.87
C THR A 479 -1.80 -4.16 4.03
N GLY A 480 -1.01 -4.72 3.09
CA GLY A 480 -0.53 -6.10 3.11
C GLY A 480 -1.54 -7.13 2.61
N LEU A 481 -2.66 -6.71 2.00
CA LEU A 481 -3.71 -7.60 1.50
C LEU A 481 -3.23 -8.57 0.41
N ARG A 482 -2.04 -8.37 -0.16
CA ARG A 482 -1.39 -9.32 -1.09
C ARG A 482 -1.12 -10.70 -0.46
N ARG A 483 -1.08 -10.80 0.87
CA ARG A 483 -1.07 -12.09 1.58
C ARG A 483 -2.39 -12.82 1.42
N THR A 484 -3.51 -12.11 1.58
CA THR A 484 -4.87 -12.67 1.55
C THR A 484 -5.39 -12.83 0.11
N TRP A 485 -5.06 -11.89 -0.75
CA TRP A 485 -5.44 -11.80 -2.16
C TRP A 485 -4.19 -11.66 -3.05
N PRO A 486 -3.45 -12.74 -3.31
CA PRO A 486 -2.18 -12.68 -4.04
C PRO A 486 -2.26 -12.14 -5.48
N ASN A 487 -3.44 -12.09 -6.08
CA ASN A 487 -3.63 -11.42 -7.36
C ASN A 487 -3.68 -9.88 -7.28
N TRP A 488 -3.63 -9.30 -6.07
CA TRP A 488 -3.43 -7.86 -5.87
C TRP A 488 -1.93 -7.58 -5.77
N VAL A 489 -1.26 -7.63 -6.92
CA VAL A 489 0.20 -7.80 -6.97
C VAL A 489 0.99 -6.55 -6.62
N THR A 490 0.51 -5.38 -7.02
CA THR A 490 1.15 -4.08 -6.75
C THR A 490 0.10 -2.99 -6.81
N ARG A 491 0.48 -1.78 -6.51
CA ARG A 491 -0.32 -0.56 -6.69
C ARG A 491 0.56 0.67 -6.67
N GLU A 492 0.09 1.77 -7.27
CA GLU A 492 0.79 3.05 -7.19
C GLU A 492 0.76 3.61 -5.75
N GLY A 493 -0.24 4.38 -5.38
CA GLY A 493 -0.47 4.91 -4.02
C GLY A 493 0.62 5.85 -3.48
N ALA A 494 1.38 6.48 -4.35
CA ALA A 494 2.29 7.59 -4.10
C ALA A 494 2.66 8.25 -5.42
N ARG A 495 3.27 9.41 -5.38
CA ARG A 495 3.72 10.14 -6.55
C ARG A 495 4.78 9.34 -7.33
N GLY A 496 4.42 8.90 -8.55
CA GLY A 496 5.22 8.06 -9.42
C GLY A 496 6.06 8.81 -10.45
N GLN A 497 6.62 8.06 -11.41
CA GLN A 497 7.51 8.57 -12.48
C GLN A 497 6.82 9.58 -13.41
N GLU A 498 5.51 9.47 -13.64
CA GLU A 498 4.76 10.35 -14.54
C GLU A 498 4.88 11.85 -14.18
N TYR A 499 5.01 12.15 -12.91
CA TYR A 499 5.25 13.53 -12.45
C TYR A 499 6.55 14.14 -12.94
N ASN A 500 7.49 13.34 -13.42
CA ASN A 500 8.70 13.84 -14.08
C ASN A 500 8.43 14.30 -15.52
N ALA A 501 7.30 13.95 -16.11
CA ALA A 501 6.87 14.45 -17.42
C ALA A 501 6.11 15.78 -17.32
N TRP A 502 5.27 15.95 -16.30
CA TRP A 502 4.33 17.08 -16.22
C TRP A 502 4.17 17.70 -14.82
N GLY A 503 4.78 17.11 -13.79
CA GLY A 503 4.70 17.65 -12.43
C GLY A 503 5.34 19.02 -12.28
N SER A 504 4.75 19.90 -11.46
CA SER A 504 5.31 21.21 -11.15
C SER A 504 5.32 21.42 -9.63
N PRO A 505 6.45 21.20 -8.97
CA PRO A 505 7.72 20.70 -9.49
C PRO A 505 7.66 19.22 -9.88
N PRO A 506 8.63 18.68 -10.63
CA PRO A 506 8.81 17.23 -10.82
C PRO A 506 9.22 16.57 -9.49
N ASN A 507 9.40 15.23 -9.48
CA ASN A 507 9.94 14.56 -8.30
C ASN A 507 11.36 15.07 -8.00
N SER A 508 11.67 15.26 -6.71
CA SER A 508 13.06 15.53 -6.31
C SER A 508 13.89 14.23 -6.27
N PRO A 509 15.22 14.27 -6.39
CA PRO A 509 16.05 13.11 -6.11
C PRO A 509 15.82 12.51 -4.72
N GLU A 510 15.58 13.35 -3.69
CA GLU A 510 15.22 12.95 -2.33
C GLU A 510 13.94 12.09 -2.28
N HIS A 511 12.94 12.37 -3.12
CA HIS A 511 11.64 11.68 -3.10
C HIS A 511 11.81 10.15 -3.18
N THR A 512 12.64 9.65 -4.09
CA THR A 512 12.92 8.21 -4.22
C THR A 512 13.76 7.64 -3.07
N ALA A 513 14.45 8.49 -2.29
CA ALA A 513 15.15 8.11 -1.09
C ALA A 513 14.26 8.12 0.17
N ILE A 514 13.04 8.65 0.09
CA ILE A 514 12.05 8.61 1.18
C ILE A 514 11.06 7.45 1.00
N LEU A 515 10.64 7.13 -0.23
CA LEU A 515 9.62 6.12 -0.52
C LEU A 515 9.85 4.76 0.16
N PRO A 516 11.07 4.20 0.25
CA PRO A 516 11.31 2.92 0.92
C PRO A 516 10.93 2.91 2.40
N TRP A 517 11.02 4.03 3.10
CA TRP A 517 10.71 4.16 4.52
C TRP A 517 9.33 4.76 4.82
N THR A 518 8.54 4.98 3.81
CA THR A 518 7.18 5.53 3.92
C THR A 518 6.22 4.64 3.14
N ARG A 519 5.89 5.00 1.90
CA ARG A 519 4.94 4.26 1.05
C ARG A 519 5.22 2.76 0.97
N MET A 520 6.48 2.37 0.83
CA MET A 520 6.84 0.96 0.61
C MET A 520 6.86 0.10 1.88
N LEU A 521 6.79 0.68 3.08
CA LEU A 521 6.61 -0.08 4.32
C LEU A 521 5.28 -0.84 4.33
N SER A 522 4.31 -0.45 3.52
CA SER A 522 3.03 -1.12 3.36
C SER A 522 3.04 -2.23 2.29
N GLY A 523 3.94 -2.17 1.31
CA GLY A 523 4.07 -3.15 0.23
C GLY A 523 4.65 -2.59 -1.06
N PRO A 524 4.71 -3.41 -2.12
CA PRO A 524 5.25 -3.07 -3.42
C PRO A 524 4.62 -1.81 -4.02
N MET A 525 5.39 -1.08 -4.83
CA MET A 525 4.91 0.12 -5.49
C MET A 525 5.17 0.07 -7.00
N ASP A 526 4.14 0.33 -7.81
CA ASP A 526 4.29 0.57 -9.23
C ASP A 526 4.73 2.03 -9.47
N PHE A 527 6.04 2.26 -9.41
CA PHE A 527 6.68 3.56 -9.62
C PHE A 527 6.92 3.86 -11.10
N THR A 528 6.92 2.86 -11.96
CA THR A 528 7.21 2.93 -13.40
C THR A 528 8.59 3.48 -13.75
N PRO A 529 9.71 2.86 -13.25
CA PRO A 529 11.06 3.32 -13.48
C PRO A 529 11.60 3.01 -14.88
N GLY A 530 12.84 3.39 -15.13
CA GLY A 530 13.57 2.98 -16.33
C GLY A 530 13.58 3.99 -17.45
N ILE A 531 13.34 5.27 -17.17
CA ILE A 531 13.46 6.32 -18.18
C ILE A 531 14.93 6.55 -18.53
N PHE A 532 15.29 6.31 -19.79
CA PHE A 532 16.64 6.50 -20.33
C PHE A 532 16.82 7.83 -21.05
N ASP A 533 15.73 8.41 -21.57
CA ASP A 533 15.73 9.80 -22.03
C ASP A 533 15.38 10.72 -20.86
N LEU A 534 16.40 11.14 -20.11
CA LEU A 534 16.26 11.95 -18.90
C LEU A 534 15.91 13.43 -19.20
N ARG A 535 15.81 13.82 -20.48
CA ARG A 535 15.50 15.18 -20.92
C ARG A 535 14.45 15.19 -22.04
N PRO A 536 13.28 14.56 -21.82
CA PRO A 536 12.28 14.40 -22.88
C PRO A 536 11.75 15.73 -23.42
N ASN A 537 11.69 16.76 -22.59
CA ASN A 537 11.16 18.08 -22.95
C ASN A 537 12.16 18.97 -23.69
N GLU A 538 13.44 18.60 -23.77
CA GLU A 538 14.45 19.30 -24.60
C GLU A 538 14.32 18.92 -26.09
N ARG A 539 13.57 17.86 -26.43
CA ARG A 539 13.32 17.48 -27.82
C ARG A 539 12.27 18.37 -28.47
N PRO A 540 12.32 18.58 -29.79
CA PRO A 540 11.25 19.27 -30.48
C PRO A 540 9.92 18.51 -30.33
N PRO A 541 8.75 19.18 -30.34
CA PRO A 541 7.47 18.49 -30.30
C PRO A 541 7.30 17.62 -31.57
N VAL A 542 6.56 16.52 -31.45
CA VAL A 542 6.21 15.65 -32.59
C VAL A 542 5.28 16.36 -33.56
N ARG A 543 4.44 17.27 -33.04
CA ARG A 543 3.55 18.12 -33.79
C ARG A 543 3.54 19.52 -33.18
N GLU A 544 3.39 20.56 -34.01
CA GLU A 544 3.35 21.97 -33.56
C GLU A 544 2.15 22.24 -32.61
N ASP A 545 1.01 21.57 -32.86
CA ASP A 545 -0.20 21.69 -32.04
C ASP A 545 -0.18 20.85 -30.76
N MET A 546 0.88 20.05 -30.58
CA MET A 546 1.15 19.26 -29.34
C MET A 546 2.46 19.71 -28.69
N PRO A 547 2.53 20.94 -28.15
CA PRO A 547 3.78 21.44 -27.55
C PRO A 547 4.18 20.55 -26.35
N ARG A 548 5.49 20.38 -26.18
CA ARG A 548 6.05 19.67 -25.02
C ARG A 548 5.57 20.32 -23.72
N ASN A 549 5.51 19.49 -22.69
CA ASN A 549 5.15 19.95 -21.38
C ASN A 549 6.33 20.71 -20.76
N ASN A 550 6.25 22.04 -20.67
CA ASN A 550 7.33 22.87 -20.10
C ASN A 550 7.40 22.80 -18.56
N ARG A 551 6.63 21.92 -17.93
CA ARG A 551 6.54 21.85 -16.46
C ARG A 551 7.52 20.88 -15.82
N GLY A 552 8.07 19.93 -16.58
CA GLY A 552 9.09 18.99 -16.14
C GLY A 552 10.22 18.97 -17.17
N ASP A 553 11.23 19.80 -17.01
CA ASP A 553 12.32 19.91 -18.02
C ASP A 553 13.21 18.67 -18.04
N ILE A 554 13.29 17.95 -16.93
CA ILE A 554 14.17 16.78 -16.76
C ILE A 554 13.53 15.73 -15.86
N VAL A 555 13.95 14.48 -16.03
CA VAL A 555 13.78 13.40 -15.05
C VAL A 555 14.93 13.54 -14.03
N PRO A 556 14.68 13.91 -12.76
CA PRO A 556 15.74 14.36 -11.84
C PRO A 556 16.56 13.20 -11.24
N THR A 557 17.19 12.42 -12.08
CA THR A 557 18.05 11.29 -11.71
C THR A 557 19.25 11.19 -12.63
N THR A 558 20.30 10.44 -12.23
CA THR A 558 21.24 9.91 -13.20
C THR A 558 20.69 8.62 -13.83
N LEU A 559 21.30 8.19 -14.94
CA LEU A 559 20.95 6.91 -15.59
C LEU A 559 21.24 5.72 -14.67
N ALA A 560 22.31 5.75 -13.88
CA ALA A 560 22.63 4.70 -12.92
C ALA A 560 21.57 4.60 -11.81
N LYS A 561 21.01 5.73 -11.37
CA LYS A 561 19.90 5.73 -10.41
C LYS A 561 18.64 5.11 -11.01
N GLN A 562 18.30 5.34 -12.29
CA GLN A 562 17.16 4.68 -12.94
C GLN A 562 17.28 3.15 -12.89
N LEU A 563 18.48 2.60 -13.07
CA LEU A 563 18.73 1.17 -12.93
C LEU A 563 18.55 0.70 -11.48
N SER A 564 19.06 1.46 -10.50
CA SER A 564 18.96 1.10 -9.08
C SER A 564 17.51 1.05 -8.58
N LEU A 565 16.60 1.83 -9.17
CA LEU A 565 15.18 1.85 -8.80
C LEU A 565 14.51 0.48 -8.97
N TYR A 566 14.95 -0.36 -9.92
CA TYR A 566 14.42 -1.73 -10.09
C TYR A 566 14.64 -2.63 -8.87
N VAL A 567 15.66 -2.34 -8.07
CA VAL A 567 15.95 -3.07 -6.84
C VAL A 567 15.38 -2.36 -5.63
N VAL A 568 15.52 -1.03 -5.55
CA VAL A 568 15.10 -0.23 -4.39
C VAL A 568 13.58 -0.10 -4.32
N ILE A 569 12.93 0.30 -5.41
CA ILE A 569 11.47 0.44 -5.50
C ILE A 569 10.91 -0.79 -6.20
N HIS A 570 10.77 -1.85 -5.43
CA HIS A 570 10.31 -3.15 -5.91
C HIS A 570 8.84 -3.14 -6.31
N SER A 571 8.54 -3.77 -7.45
CA SER A 571 7.20 -4.15 -7.90
C SER A 571 7.24 -5.53 -8.54
N PRO A 572 6.31 -6.45 -8.21
CA PRO A 572 6.21 -7.74 -8.90
C PRO A 572 5.76 -7.59 -10.36
N LEU A 573 5.05 -6.51 -10.70
CA LEU A 573 4.82 -6.09 -12.07
C LEU A 573 5.66 -4.83 -12.31
N GLN A 574 6.84 -5.02 -12.91
CA GLN A 574 7.87 -3.99 -13.01
C GLN A 574 7.95 -3.44 -14.44
N MET A 575 7.54 -2.20 -14.62
CA MET A 575 7.58 -1.55 -15.92
C MET A 575 9.00 -1.14 -16.31
N ALA A 576 9.35 -1.31 -17.59
CA ALA A 576 10.39 -0.56 -18.28
C ALA A 576 9.70 0.55 -19.07
N ALA A 577 9.67 1.76 -18.48
CA ALA A 577 8.66 2.75 -18.84
C ALA A 577 8.98 3.60 -20.07
N ASP A 578 10.25 3.63 -20.51
CA ASP A 578 10.67 4.46 -21.66
C ASP A 578 10.30 3.85 -23.01
N LEU A 579 10.51 4.61 -24.07
CA LEU A 579 10.28 4.22 -25.46
C LEU A 579 11.34 3.19 -25.92
N PRO A 580 11.00 2.20 -26.75
CA PRO A 580 11.93 1.23 -27.29
C PRO A 580 13.23 1.82 -27.85
N GLU A 581 13.12 2.87 -28.66
CA GLU A 581 14.26 3.54 -29.30
C GLU A 581 15.23 4.20 -28.32
N ASN A 582 14.81 4.53 -27.09
CA ASN A 582 15.70 5.08 -26.06
C ASN A 582 16.51 3.99 -25.38
N TYR A 583 15.93 2.80 -25.23
CA TYR A 583 16.62 1.61 -24.76
C TYR A 583 17.67 1.10 -25.77
N GLU A 584 17.31 1.05 -27.05
CA GLU A 584 18.20 0.61 -28.13
C GLU A 584 19.49 1.46 -28.25
N LYS A 585 19.40 2.78 -27.92
CA LYS A 585 20.56 3.65 -27.86
C LYS A 585 21.53 3.32 -26.73
N ARG A 586 21.11 2.52 -25.74
CA ARG A 586 21.89 2.25 -24.52
C ARG A 586 21.84 0.76 -24.10
N PRO A 587 22.26 -0.16 -24.99
CA PRO A 587 22.08 -1.59 -24.80
C PRO A 587 22.77 -2.13 -23.53
N ASN A 588 23.91 -1.53 -23.13
CA ASN A 588 24.62 -1.93 -21.91
C ASN A 588 23.80 -1.63 -20.65
N ALA A 589 23.09 -0.51 -20.59
CA ALA A 589 22.23 -0.17 -19.47
C ALA A 589 20.92 -1.03 -19.51
N LEU A 590 20.35 -1.24 -20.68
CA LEU A 590 19.20 -2.11 -20.87
C LEU A 590 19.48 -3.55 -20.39
N GLN A 591 20.72 -4.03 -20.50
CA GLN A 591 21.10 -5.35 -20.03
C GLN A 591 20.81 -5.56 -18.55
N PHE A 592 21.02 -4.55 -17.70
CA PHE A 592 20.63 -4.67 -16.28
C PHE A 592 19.12 -4.86 -16.10
N ILE A 593 18.30 -4.10 -16.84
CA ILE A 593 16.83 -4.24 -16.79
C ILE A 593 16.38 -5.64 -17.26
N ARG A 594 17.05 -6.19 -18.27
CA ARG A 594 16.79 -7.57 -18.75
C ARG A 594 17.12 -8.62 -17.68
N ASP A 595 18.20 -8.42 -16.93
CA ASP A 595 18.73 -9.39 -15.96
C ASP A 595 18.04 -9.33 -14.59
N VAL A 596 17.63 -8.15 -14.13
CA VAL A 596 17.05 -7.99 -12.79
C VAL A 596 15.68 -8.68 -12.73
N PRO A 597 15.42 -9.56 -11.73
CA PRO A 597 14.12 -10.20 -11.59
C PRO A 597 13.09 -9.26 -10.96
N ALA A 598 11.81 -9.64 -11.04
CA ALA A 598 10.70 -8.96 -10.36
C ALA A 598 10.19 -9.74 -9.13
N ASP A 599 10.83 -10.87 -8.79
CA ASP A 599 10.46 -11.73 -7.67
C ASP A 599 11.69 -12.21 -6.90
N TRP A 600 11.60 -12.28 -5.56
CA TRP A 600 12.76 -12.38 -4.71
C TRP A 600 12.66 -13.53 -3.69
N GLU A 601 13.76 -14.21 -3.46
CA GLU A 601 13.91 -15.20 -2.40
C GLU A 601 13.99 -14.53 -1.03
N GLN A 602 14.78 -13.45 -0.96
CA GLN A 602 14.92 -12.60 0.20
C GLN A 602 15.37 -11.18 -0.17
N SER A 603 15.07 -10.23 0.71
CA SER A 603 15.45 -8.83 0.58
C SER A 603 16.01 -8.33 1.89
N ILE A 604 17.11 -7.60 1.83
CA ILE A 604 17.82 -7.09 3.00
C ILE A 604 18.19 -5.62 2.74
N ALA A 605 17.64 -4.71 3.51
CA ALA A 605 18.17 -3.36 3.58
C ALA A 605 19.49 -3.39 4.37
N LEU A 606 20.55 -2.86 3.79
CA LEU A 606 21.91 -2.96 4.29
C LEU A 606 22.39 -1.68 4.97
N ALA A 607 22.03 -0.54 4.43
CA ALA A 607 22.42 0.78 4.92
C ALA A 607 21.43 1.83 4.42
N GLY A 608 21.25 2.91 5.19
CA GLY A 608 20.46 4.04 4.74
C GLY A 608 20.05 5.00 5.84
N GLU A 609 19.70 6.20 5.41
CA GLU A 609 19.12 7.29 6.20
C GLU A 609 17.93 7.85 5.40
N ILE A 610 16.80 8.07 6.07
CA ILE A 610 15.54 8.46 5.41
C ILE A 610 15.70 9.82 4.70
N GLY A 611 15.45 9.81 3.41
CA GLY A 611 15.59 11.00 2.56
C GLY A 611 17.00 11.26 2.03
N ASP A 612 18.00 10.62 2.60
CA ASP A 612 19.40 10.81 2.26
C ASP A 612 19.91 9.77 1.26
N TYR A 613 19.93 8.50 1.66
CA TYR A 613 20.41 7.41 0.80
C TYR A 613 19.91 6.06 1.30
N ILE A 614 19.96 5.06 0.44
CA ILE A 614 19.59 3.67 0.77
C ILE A 614 20.40 2.69 -0.08
N ALA A 615 20.70 1.51 0.50
CA ALA A 615 21.23 0.34 -0.20
C ALA A 615 20.43 -0.91 0.22
N ILE A 616 19.89 -1.62 -0.76
CA ILE A 616 19.11 -2.87 -0.58
C ILE A 616 19.75 -3.95 -1.44
N ALA A 617 19.97 -5.14 -0.86
CA ALA A 617 20.32 -6.37 -1.57
C ALA A 617 19.12 -7.31 -1.63
N ARG A 618 18.94 -7.96 -2.79
CA ARG A 618 17.86 -8.93 -3.02
C ARG A 618 18.39 -10.17 -3.73
N GLN A 619 17.99 -11.33 -3.29
CA GLN A 619 18.32 -12.60 -3.93
C GLN A 619 17.22 -12.98 -4.93
N GLU A 620 17.61 -13.39 -6.14
CA GLU A 620 16.74 -13.96 -7.16
C GLU A 620 15.96 -15.15 -6.58
N ARG A 621 14.65 -15.21 -6.78
CA ARG A 621 13.83 -16.32 -6.29
C ARG A 621 14.20 -17.63 -6.97
N GLY A 622 14.55 -18.62 -6.15
CA GLY A 622 14.98 -19.94 -6.63
C GLY A 622 16.34 -19.95 -7.33
N GLY A 623 17.06 -18.84 -7.35
CA GLY A 623 18.37 -18.69 -7.98
C GLY A 623 19.47 -18.30 -6.99
N PRO A 624 20.74 -18.45 -7.38
CA PRO A 624 21.88 -18.14 -6.53
C PRO A 624 22.36 -16.67 -6.66
N ASN A 625 21.82 -15.92 -7.63
CA ASN A 625 22.30 -14.58 -7.92
C ASN A 625 21.69 -13.56 -6.98
N TRP A 626 22.45 -12.49 -6.75
CA TRP A 626 22.01 -11.36 -5.95
C TRP A 626 22.02 -10.07 -6.76
N PHE A 627 21.18 -9.13 -6.37
CA PHE A 627 21.08 -7.81 -6.96
C PHE A 627 21.13 -6.77 -5.84
N LEU A 628 21.89 -5.69 -6.05
CA LEU A 628 21.97 -4.56 -5.12
C LEU A 628 21.56 -3.30 -5.85
N GLY A 629 20.69 -2.52 -5.22
CA GLY A 629 20.37 -1.17 -5.61
C GLY A 629 20.80 -0.19 -4.52
N ALA A 630 21.51 0.84 -4.90
CA ALA A 630 21.85 1.96 -4.03
C ALA A 630 21.51 3.28 -4.72
N LEU A 631 20.97 4.24 -3.96
CA LEU A 631 20.65 5.57 -4.47
C LEU A 631 20.81 6.65 -3.40
N THR A 632 20.94 7.90 -3.84
CA THR A 632 21.11 9.07 -2.98
C THR A 632 20.18 10.21 -3.40
N ASP A 633 20.02 11.19 -2.52
CA ASP A 633 19.35 12.48 -2.74
C ASP A 633 20.17 13.41 -3.67
N GLU A 634 19.99 14.72 -3.53
CA GLU A 634 20.72 15.75 -4.29
C GLU A 634 22.20 15.84 -3.98
N ASN A 635 22.67 15.11 -2.95
CA ASN A 635 24.04 15.17 -2.47
C ASN A 635 24.84 13.92 -2.90
N ALA A 636 26.11 14.11 -3.26
CA ALA A 636 27.03 13.00 -3.51
C ALA A 636 27.36 12.25 -2.21
N ARG A 637 27.49 10.92 -2.28
CA ARG A 637 27.85 10.08 -1.14
C ARG A 637 28.84 8.99 -1.50
N LYS A 638 29.65 8.62 -0.51
CA LYS A 638 30.46 7.38 -0.55
C LYS A 638 29.87 6.45 0.50
N ILE A 639 29.56 5.25 0.08
CA ILE A 639 29.04 4.21 0.97
C ILE A 639 29.89 2.95 0.83
N GLU A 640 30.01 2.20 1.89
CA GLU A 640 30.70 0.92 1.94
C GLU A 640 29.69 -0.18 2.23
N ILE A 641 29.57 -1.14 1.31
CA ILE A 641 28.63 -2.24 1.43
C ILE A 641 29.38 -3.50 1.87
N ASN A 642 29.04 -4.01 3.04
CA ASN A 642 29.49 -5.31 3.50
C ASN A 642 28.75 -6.40 2.71
N LEU A 643 29.49 -7.30 2.05
CA LEU A 643 28.93 -8.35 1.20
C LEU A 643 28.59 -9.64 1.96
N SER A 644 28.48 -9.60 3.29
CA SER A 644 28.19 -10.76 4.13
C SER A 644 26.81 -11.45 3.85
N PHE A 645 25.96 -10.83 3.06
CA PHE A 645 24.73 -11.44 2.55
C PHE A 645 24.97 -12.49 1.45
N LEU A 646 26.14 -12.50 0.81
CA LEU A 646 26.54 -13.52 -0.16
C LEU A 646 26.91 -14.83 0.54
N ASP A 647 26.80 -15.96 -0.19
CA ASP A 647 27.20 -17.25 0.35
C ASP A 647 28.69 -17.28 0.71
N ALA A 648 29.01 -17.68 1.93
CA ALA A 648 30.37 -17.60 2.52
C ALA A 648 31.42 -18.35 1.69
N ASP A 649 31.06 -19.49 1.10
CA ASP A 649 31.98 -20.37 0.38
C ASP A 649 32.01 -20.11 -1.15
N ALA A 650 31.18 -19.18 -1.63
CA ALA A 650 31.05 -18.90 -3.05
C ALA A 650 31.94 -17.72 -3.51
N ARG A 651 32.23 -17.73 -4.81
CA ARG A 651 32.75 -16.57 -5.55
C ARG A 651 31.66 -15.98 -6.39
N TYR A 652 31.68 -14.68 -6.54
CA TYR A 652 30.71 -13.96 -7.37
C TYR A 652 31.44 -13.01 -8.33
N LEU A 653 30.93 -12.89 -9.55
CA LEU A 653 31.25 -11.78 -10.43
C LEU A 653 30.25 -10.66 -10.17
N ALA A 654 30.70 -9.54 -9.60
CA ALA A 654 29.91 -8.33 -9.47
C ALA A 654 29.97 -7.53 -10.78
N GLU A 655 28.84 -7.37 -11.45
CA GLU A 655 28.63 -6.50 -12.61
C GLU A 655 28.03 -5.19 -12.09
N ILE A 656 28.79 -4.11 -12.13
CA ILE A 656 28.50 -2.86 -11.44
C ILE A 656 28.15 -1.78 -12.47
N TYR A 657 26.95 -1.26 -12.39
CA TYR A 657 26.41 -0.14 -13.16
C TYR A 657 26.31 1.06 -12.23
N HIS A 658 27.19 2.04 -12.33
CA HIS A 658 27.26 3.14 -11.39
C HIS A 658 27.55 4.48 -12.07
N ASP A 659 27.35 5.55 -11.31
CA ASP A 659 27.62 6.89 -11.80
C ASP A 659 29.06 7.04 -12.31
N GLY A 660 29.21 7.63 -13.49
CA GLY A 660 30.50 7.93 -14.11
C GLY A 660 31.14 9.22 -13.58
N ALA A 661 32.27 9.56 -14.14
CA ALA A 661 32.97 10.77 -13.77
C ALA A 661 32.08 12.02 -14.00
N ASN A 662 32.04 12.91 -13.00
CA ASN A 662 31.22 14.13 -13.02
C ASN A 662 29.73 13.91 -13.29
N ALA A 663 29.21 12.74 -12.99
CA ALA A 663 27.78 12.50 -13.06
C ALA A 663 27.04 13.45 -12.11
N HIS A 664 25.88 13.94 -12.56
CA HIS A 664 25.04 14.84 -11.78
C HIS A 664 23.63 14.87 -12.40
N TRP A 665 22.61 14.67 -11.63
CA TRP A 665 21.22 14.56 -12.11
C TRP A 665 20.76 15.71 -13.02
N ARG A 666 21.29 16.93 -12.83
CA ARG A 666 20.91 18.10 -13.65
C ARG A 666 21.87 18.37 -14.79
N SER A 667 23.17 18.40 -14.54
CA SER A 667 24.16 18.88 -15.52
C SER A 667 24.76 17.77 -16.38
N ASN A 668 24.88 16.54 -15.86
CA ASN A 668 25.47 15.39 -16.55
C ASN A 668 24.82 14.05 -16.17
N PRO A 669 23.50 13.86 -16.46
CA PRO A 669 22.75 12.69 -15.97
C PRO A 669 23.09 11.38 -16.68
N TYR A 670 23.69 11.45 -17.88
CA TYR A 670 23.98 10.28 -18.72
C TYR A 670 25.33 9.63 -18.46
N SER A 671 26.19 10.22 -17.60
CA SER A 671 27.49 9.66 -17.28
C SER A 671 27.34 8.41 -16.42
N ILE A 672 27.53 7.25 -17.02
CA ILE A 672 27.46 5.93 -16.39
C ILE A 672 28.73 5.13 -16.66
N ARG A 673 29.14 4.28 -15.72
CA ARG A 673 30.27 3.34 -15.81
C ARG A 673 29.79 1.93 -15.60
N PHE A 674 30.50 0.99 -16.25
CA PHE A 674 30.30 -0.45 -16.14
C PHE A 674 31.63 -1.10 -15.73
N ASP A 675 31.65 -1.69 -14.54
CA ASP A 675 32.82 -2.38 -14.00
C ASP A 675 32.48 -3.85 -13.69
N ARG A 676 33.47 -4.70 -13.69
CA ARG A 676 33.37 -6.11 -13.29
C ARG A 676 34.43 -6.42 -12.24
N LEU A 677 34.05 -7.04 -11.15
CA LEU A 677 34.93 -7.34 -10.03
C LEU A 677 34.61 -8.72 -9.44
N GLN A 678 35.65 -9.51 -9.19
CA GLN A 678 35.51 -10.75 -8.42
C GLN A 678 35.38 -10.42 -6.93
N VAL A 679 34.34 -10.94 -6.31
CA VAL A 679 34.04 -10.68 -4.89
C VAL A 679 33.65 -11.93 -4.12
N ARG A 680 33.70 -11.85 -2.79
CA ARG A 680 33.27 -12.88 -1.84
C ARG A 680 32.51 -12.20 -0.69
N ALA A 681 31.85 -13.01 0.14
CA ALA A 681 31.10 -12.55 1.30
C ALA A 681 31.92 -11.69 2.31
N ASN A 682 33.22 -11.90 2.40
CA ASN A 682 34.10 -11.15 3.31
C ASN A 682 34.66 -9.84 2.72
N ASN A 683 34.26 -9.46 1.52
CA ASN A 683 34.67 -8.21 0.91
C ASN A 683 33.75 -7.04 1.31
N ILE A 684 34.29 -5.84 1.20
CA ILE A 684 33.56 -4.58 1.27
C ILE A 684 33.54 -3.98 -0.13
N LEU A 685 32.38 -3.63 -0.64
CA LEU A 685 32.22 -2.96 -1.93
C LEU A 685 32.03 -1.44 -1.72
N PRO A 686 33.02 -0.61 -2.05
CA PRO A 686 32.85 0.84 -2.02
C PRO A 686 32.03 1.29 -3.23
N LEU A 687 31.00 2.11 -2.99
CA LEU A 687 30.20 2.75 -4.02
C LEU A 687 30.30 4.27 -3.88
N GLN A 688 30.48 4.94 -5.01
CA GLN A 688 30.44 6.41 -5.07
C GLN A 688 29.19 6.81 -5.84
N LEU A 689 28.27 7.47 -5.17
CA LEU A 689 27.02 7.95 -5.71
C LEU A 689 27.15 9.44 -6.02
N ALA A 690 26.83 9.84 -7.25
CA ALA A 690 26.80 11.24 -7.64
C ALA A 690 25.57 11.96 -7.08
N PRO A 691 25.49 13.30 -7.10
CA PRO A 691 24.28 14.04 -6.78
C PRO A 691 23.08 13.54 -7.61
N GLY A 692 21.98 13.12 -6.95
CA GLY A 692 20.83 12.51 -7.59
C GLY A 692 21.12 11.18 -8.28
N GLY A 693 22.20 10.52 -7.86
CA GLY A 693 22.76 9.34 -8.51
C GLY A 693 22.45 8.04 -7.81
N GLY A 694 23.10 6.97 -8.33
CA GLY A 694 22.92 5.63 -7.80
C GLY A 694 23.89 4.61 -8.38
N ALA A 695 23.72 3.37 -7.92
CA ALA A 695 24.42 2.20 -8.43
C ALA A 695 23.50 0.98 -8.42
N ALA A 696 23.59 0.18 -9.46
CA ALA A 696 22.95 -1.11 -9.56
C ALA A 696 24.00 -2.20 -9.77
N VAL A 697 23.91 -3.29 -9.03
CA VAL A 697 24.92 -4.36 -9.08
C VAL A 697 24.21 -5.70 -9.21
N ARG A 698 24.69 -6.52 -10.14
CA ARG A 698 24.34 -7.94 -10.24
C ARG A 698 25.51 -8.79 -9.77
N PHE A 699 25.30 -9.66 -8.82
CA PHE A 699 26.29 -10.64 -8.34
C PHE A 699 25.95 -12.01 -8.94
N VAL A 700 26.74 -12.44 -9.88
CA VAL A 700 26.59 -13.74 -10.57
C VAL A 700 27.47 -14.77 -9.87
N ARG A 701 26.85 -15.79 -9.28
CA ARG A 701 27.59 -16.90 -8.64
C ARG A 701 28.42 -17.66 -9.67
N GLN A 702 29.68 -17.94 -9.30
CA GLN A 702 30.66 -18.61 -10.15
C GLN A 702 30.80 -20.08 -9.78
#